data_7bb47d2cedf0dd6238fc9cc37b1e92fe
#
_entry.id   7bb47d2cedf0dd6238fc9cc37b1e92fe
#
_cell.length_a   1.000
_cell.length_b   1.000
_cell.length_c   1.000
_cell.angle_alpha   90.00
_cell.angle_beta   90.00
_cell.angle_gamma   90.00
#
_symmetry.space_group_name_H-M   'P 1'
#
loop_
_entity.id
_entity.type
_entity.pdbx_description
1 polymer ?
#
loop_
_entity_poly.entity_id
_entity_poly.type
_entity_poly.pdbx_seq_one_letter_code
_entity_poly.pdbx_strand_id
1 'polypeptide(L)'
;MQDGQQETPAGKIPFSRRVMERSRFQQERYSGALKGLAGVMAEGGARVAPQVSDPLLASCLMVGEAAGIRITAPPTSSGPSHEDPLQSICRHSGVRARKVALRSDARWWEEENGPLLAFRSESRSPVALIPEPIGGYRLYDPAAGLHVKFEGAMAKEMDGGEAWVLYRPFPDKPLGGKEVLSFGIRGGGNDVAFTALYGVAGALLGLLTPILTGILFGTVIPQSSRSQLLQLALILMASVIAASGFDLARQIAVMRLQTRMDMHIQPALIDRLLNLPSTFFRKFSSGDLTMRVLGVSQIKEILSSAVLTAVLGLLFGISNLFLLFYYSWQLALWALLMTTILVGLTAWISYRQLSLNKEMLGVQGKISGLLGNLLTGIAKIRITGTEKPAFAQWAGLFRKERELAFEAGGMQNILATTTASFPVVAMAVIIVSAGGMLTGAHLDSGSFIAFTTAFTAFQTSLMQSAMTIIASLNVVPLYERIKPVFEAVPEATEAQTQPDKLQGRIEVQRVDFRYESDSPQILHSVSLKADPGEFIALVGGSGSGKSTLLRLLLGFEKPDMGTVSYDGIDLASLNVQAVRRQMGVVMQNGQLQPGFVLQTIIGSTVLTVDDAWEAAKMAGIDEDIRNMPMGMYTVISEGSETISGGQKQRLLIAGALVRKPSIIFFDEATSALDNKTQEVVSKSLESLKSTRIVIAHRLSTIRNADRIYCLDQGRIVQEGTYEELMAVEGFFKELARRQIA
;
A
#
# COMPACT_ATOMS: atom_id res chain seq x y z
N MET A 1 -29.48 -67.80 -16.34
CA MET A 1 -29.39 -67.18 -17.69
C MET A 1 -30.14 -65.89 -17.65
N GLN A 2 -29.46 -64.87 -17.78
CA GLN A 2 -29.69 -63.46 -18.08
C GLN A 2 -28.96 -62.54 -17.07
N ASP A 3 -27.83 -62.06 -17.55
CA ASP A 3 -27.05 -61.06 -16.93
C ASP A 3 -27.75 -59.70 -17.00
N GLY A 4 -28.00 -59.09 -15.84
CA GLY A 4 -28.46 -57.73 -15.71
C GLY A 4 -27.29 -56.82 -15.41
N GLN A 5 -26.79 -56.10 -16.43
CA GLN A 5 -25.83 -55.02 -16.28
C GLN A 5 -26.50 -53.85 -15.55
N GLN A 6 -26.06 -53.55 -14.34
CA GLN A 6 -26.36 -52.28 -13.66
C GLN A 6 -25.33 -51.25 -14.06
N GLU A 7 -25.78 -50.22 -14.75
CA GLU A 7 -25.04 -48.98 -14.99
C GLU A 7 -24.78 -48.25 -13.67
N THR A 8 -23.51 -48.00 -13.35
CA THR A 8 -23.05 -47.12 -12.25
C THR A 8 -22.98 -45.69 -12.72
N PRO A 9 -23.58 -44.74 -12.01
CA PRO A 9 -23.45 -43.31 -12.36
C PRO A 9 -22.03 -42.79 -12.11
N ALA A 10 -21.48 -42.13 -13.11
CA ALA A 10 -20.18 -41.46 -13.09
C ALA A 10 -20.14 -40.35 -12.04
N GLY A 11 -19.01 -40.24 -11.28
CA GLY A 11 -18.52 -38.97 -10.80
C GLY A 11 -18.54 -38.68 -9.31
N LYS A 12 -18.33 -39.65 -8.41
CA LYS A 12 -17.91 -39.33 -7.03
C LYS A 12 -16.60 -40.04 -6.70
N ILE A 13 -15.50 -39.26 -6.67
CA ILE A 13 -14.21 -39.78 -6.19
C ILE A 13 -14.39 -40.22 -4.74
N PRO A 14 -14.07 -41.49 -4.38
CA PRO A 14 -14.25 -41.99 -3.02
C PRO A 14 -13.47 -41.17 -2.00
N PHE A 15 -14.06 -40.95 -0.83
CA PHE A 15 -13.49 -40.18 0.28
C PHE A 15 -12.09 -40.67 0.67
N SER A 16 -11.81 -41.96 0.55
CA SER A 16 -10.47 -42.52 0.77
C SER A 16 -9.40 -42.04 -0.21
N ARG A 17 -9.76 -41.73 -1.45
CA ARG A 17 -8.82 -41.20 -2.47
C ARG A 17 -8.46 -39.76 -2.18
N ARG A 18 -9.43 -38.93 -1.73
CA ARG A 18 -9.18 -37.52 -1.30
C ARG A 18 -8.31 -37.46 -0.05
N VAL A 19 -8.45 -38.38 0.88
CA VAL A 19 -7.62 -38.47 2.09
C VAL A 19 -6.21 -38.91 1.73
N MET A 20 -6.04 -39.86 0.80
CA MET A 20 -4.70 -40.27 0.31
C MET A 20 -4.00 -39.19 -0.50
N GLU A 21 -4.70 -38.43 -1.33
CA GLU A 21 -4.13 -37.30 -2.06
C GLU A 21 -3.73 -36.17 -1.11
N ARG A 22 -4.54 -35.85 -0.09
CA ARG A 22 -4.16 -34.91 0.98
C ARG A 22 -2.95 -35.38 1.79
N SER A 23 -2.86 -36.63 2.10
CA SER A 23 -1.75 -37.23 2.85
C SER A 23 -0.45 -37.22 2.00
N ARG A 24 -0.53 -37.54 0.71
CA ARG A 24 0.59 -37.40 -0.23
C ARG A 24 1.05 -35.96 -0.38
N PHE A 25 0.12 -35.00 -0.52
CA PHE A 25 0.42 -33.59 -0.62
C PHE A 25 1.05 -33.04 0.66
N GLN A 26 0.64 -33.49 1.84
CA GLN A 26 1.28 -33.16 3.11
C GLN A 26 2.67 -33.79 3.23
N GLN A 27 2.86 -35.03 2.80
CA GLN A 27 4.13 -35.74 2.84
C GLN A 27 5.15 -35.11 1.88
N GLU A 28 4.73 -34.68 0.70
CA GLU A 28 5.56 -33.90 -0.23
C GLU A 28 5.95 -32.53 0.32
N ARG A 29 5.03 -31.84 1.01
CA ARG A 29 5.33 -30.59 1.73
C ARG A 29 6.32 -30.78 2.86
N TYR A 30 6.20 -31.86 3.65
CA TYR A 30 7.15 -32.18 4.73
C TYR A 30 8.53 -32.59 4.19
N SER A 31 8.59 -33.36 3.12
CA SER A 31 9.86 -33.73 2.49
C SER A 31 10.55 -32.55 1.82
N GLY A 32 9.77 -31.61 1.22
CA GLY A 32 10.29 -30.34 0.68
C GLY A 32 10.83 -29.42 1.78
N ALA A 33 10.13 -29.31 2.91
CA ALA A 33 10.58 -28.52 4.05
C ALA A 33 11.84 -29.12 4.71
N LEU A 34 11.94 -30.45 4.83
CA LEU A 34 13.14 -31.13 5.34
C LEU A 34 14.34 -31.02 4.40
N LYS A 35 14.12 -31.07 3.06
CA LYS A 35 15.18 -30.82 2.09
C LYS A 35 15.64 -29.36 2.09
N GLY A 36 14.73 -28.41 2.30
CA GLY A 36 15.06 -26.99 2.50
C GLY A 36 15.90 -26.75 3.76
N LEU A 37 15.59 -27.42 4.87
CA LEU A 37 16.38 -27.38 6.10
C LEU A 37 17.77 -28.02 5.94
N ALA A 38 17.86 -29.12 5.21
CA ALA A 38 19.15 -29.78 4.91
C ALA A 38 20.03 -28.89 4.00
N GLY A 39 19.44 -28.12 3.06
CA GLY A 39 20.16 -27.15 2.22
C GLY A 39 20.68 -25.93 2.97
N VAL A 40 20.03 -25.55 4.08
CA VAL A 40 20.49 -24.45 4.96
C VAL A 40 21.65 -24.90 5.86
N MET A 41 21.78 -26.20 6.13
CA MET A 41 22.87 -26.77 6.95
C MET A 41 24.12 -27.17 6.14
N ALA A 42 24.07 -27.17 4.82
CA ALA A 42 25.24 -27.37 3.99
C ALA A 42 26.02 -26.06 3.86
N GLU A 43 27.20 -25.99 4.45
CA GLU A 43 28.15 -24.90 4.33
C GLU A 43 28.50 -24.64 2.87
N GLY A 44 28.22 -23.42 2.40
CA GLY A 44 28.63 -22.93 1.10
C GLY A 44 27.49 -22.53 0.20
N GLY A 45 27.02 -21.37 0.42
CA GLY A 45 26.13 -20.43 -0.31
C GLY A 45 25.67 -20.67 -1.75
N ALA A 46 25.54 -21.87 -2.25
CA ALA A 46 24.89 -22.14 -3.52
C ALA A 46 23.38 -22.37 -3.28
N ARG A 47 22.57 -21.36 -3.57
CA ARG A 47 21.11 -21.51 -3.65
C ARG A 47 20.79 -22.55 -4.72
N VAL A 48 20.26 -23.69 -4.31
CA VAL A 48 19.83 -24.75 -5.23
C VAL A 48 18.54 -24.31 -5.88
N ALA A 49 18.53 -24.25 -7.22
CA ALA A 49 17.29 -23.95 -7.96
C ALA A 49 16.20 -25.00 -7.62
N PRO A 50 14.97 -24.57 -7.31
CA PRO A 50 13.90 -25.51 -7.07
C PRO A 50 13.66 -26.36 -8.34
N GLN A 51 13.67 -27.67 -8.22
CA GLN A 51 13.37 -28.61 -9.32
C GLN A 51 11.85 -28.54 -9.61
N VAL A 52 11.45 -27.52 -10.35
CA VAL A 52 10.09 -27.34 -10.86
C VAL A 52 10.16 -27.43 -12.37
N SER A 53 9.26 -28.20 -12.97
CA SER A 53 9.21 -28.41 -14.43
C SER A 53 8.88 -27.16 -15.24
N ASP A 54 8.26 -26.16 -14.62
CA ASP A 54 7.94 -24.87 -15.25
C ASP A 54 9.05 -23.85 -14.99
N PRO A 55 9.78 -23.38 -16.02
CA PRO A 55 10.86 -22.40 -15.88
C PRO A 55 10.38 -21.04 -15.34
N LEU A 56 9.14 -20.62 -15.65
CA LEU A 56 8.58 -19.38 -15.15
C LEU A 56 8.34 -19.45 -13.65
N LEU A 57 7.72 -20.52 -13.17
CA LEU A 57 7.49 -20.71 -11.75
C LEU A 57 8.81 -20.86 -10.99
N ALA A 58 9.80 -21.56 -11.56
CA ALA A 58 11.14 -21.68 -10.96
C ALA A 58 11.83 -20.31 -10.82
N SER A 59 11.79 -19.47 -11.87
CA SER A 59 12.34 -18.11 -11.82
C SER A 59 11.59 -17.24 -10.78
N CYS A 60 10.27 -17.33 -10.72
CA CYS A 60 9.45 -16.61 -9.72
C CYS A 60 9.79 -17.06 -8.29
N LEU A 61 10.01 -18.35 -8.06
CA LEU A 61 10.40 -18.88 -6.74
C LEU A 61 11.77 -18.31 -6.30
N MET A 62 12.72 -18.24 -7.20
CA MET A 62 14.07 -17.69 -6.91
C MET A 62 14.02 -16.18 -6.61
N VAL A 63 13.29 -15.42 -7.44
CA VAL A 63 13.07 -13.97 -7.19
C VAL A 63 12.33 -13.79 -5.88
N GLY A 64 11.28 -14.59 -5.63
CA GLY A 64 10.50 -14.55 -4.40
C GLY A 64 11.35 -14.84 -3.17
N GLU A 65 12.19 -15.87 -3.19
CA GLU A 65 13.11 -16.19 -2.10
C GLU A 65 14.07 -15.04 -1.81
N ALA A 66 14.65 -14.46 -2.86
CA ALA A 66 15.56 -13.31 -2.72
C ALA A 66 14.85 -12.06 -2.18
N ALA A 67 13.59 -11.84 -2.56
CA ALA A 67 12.75 -10.73 -2.09
C ALA A 67 12.09 -11.02 -0.72
N GLY A 68 12.23 -12.22 -0.17
CA GLY A 68 11.54 -12.66 1.06
C GLY A 68 10.03 -12.82 0.87
N ILE A 69 9.59 -13.17 -0.35
CA ILE A 69 8.20 -13.37 -0.76
C ILE A 69 7.95 -14.87 -0.90
N ARG A 70 6.81 -15.33 -0.40
CA ARG A 70 6.38 -16.71 -0.59
C ARG A 70 5.60 -16.83 -1.89
N ILE A 71 6.16 -17.52 -2.87
CA ILE A 71 5.50 -17.84 -4.14
C ILE A 71 4.79 -19.20 -4.02
N THR A 72 3.55 -19.29 -4.49
CA THR A 72 2.73 -20.50 -4.53
C THR A 72 2.37 -20.82 -5.97
N ALA A 73 2.47 -22.10 -6.33
CA ALA A 73 2.05 -22.55 -7.66
C ALA A 73 0.53 -22.41 -7.83
N PRO A 74 0.05 -21.87 -8.96
CA PRO A 74 -1.37 -21.86 -9.26
C PRO A 74 -1.89 -23.30 -9.39
N PRO A 75 -3.18 -23.56 -9.03
CA PRO A 75 -3.78 -24.85 -9.27
C PRO A 75 -3.83 -25.13 -10.79
N THR A 76 -3.55 -26.36 -11.19
CA THR A 76 -3.65 -26.80 -12.59
C THR A 76 -5.10 -26.79 -13.01
N SER A 77 -5.58 -25.71 -13.61
CA SER A 77 -6.92 -25.65 -14.19
C SER A 77 -6.90 -26.30 -15.56
N SER A 78 -7.79 -27.25 -15.81
CA SER A 78 -7.95 -27.99 -17.05
C SER A 78 -8.75 -27.19 -18.12
N GLY A 79 -8.46 -25.91 -18.32
CA GLY A 79 -9.09 -25.07 -19.33
C GLY A 79 -8.16 -23.96 -19.84
N PRO A 80 -8.36 -23.44 -21.07
CA PRO A 80 -7.58 -22.30 -21.57
C PRO A 80 -7.86 -21.10 -20.68
N SER A 81 -6.92 -20.73 -19.81
CA SER A 81 -7.02 -19.48 -19.06
C SER A 81 -6.59 -18.34 -19.97
N HIS A 82 -7.45 -17.37 -20.19
CA HIS A 82 -7.14 -16.11 -20.87
C HIS A 82 -6.26 -15.17 -20.01
N GLU A 83 -5.57 -15.71 -19.00
CA GLU A 83 -4.72 -14.94 -18.09
C GLU A 83 -3.24 -15.18 -18.39
N ASP A 84 -2.46 -14.11 -18.25
CA ASP A 84 -1.01 -14.18 -18.28
C ASP A 84 -0.51 -15.14 -17.16
N PRO A 85 0.30 -16.17 -17.49
CA PRO A 85 0.84 -17.10 -16.51
C PRO A 85 1.52 -16.42 -15.32
N LEU A 86 2.27 -15.33 -15.56
CA LEU A 86 2.91 -14.55 -14.49
C LEU A 86 1.87 -13.90 -13.57
N GLN A 87 0.82 -13.32 -14.14
CA GLN A 87 -0.26 -12.71 -13.34
C GLN A 87 -1.01 -13.77 -12.52
N SER A 88 -1.17 -14.97 -13.06
CA SER A 88 -1.76 -16.11 -12.33
C SER A 88 -0.91 -16.49 -11.12
N ILE A 89 0.41 -16.66 -11.30
CA ILE A 89 1.36 -16.95 -10.20
C ILE A 89 1.34 -15.83 -9.16
N CYS A 90 1.42 -14.57 -9.58
CA CYS A 90 1.40 -13.42 -8.67
C CYS A 90 0.11 -13.35 -7.85
N ARG A 91 -1.04 -13.63 -8.46
CA ARG A 91 -2.35 -13.63 -7.81
C ARG A 91 -2.45 -14.72 -6.74
N HIS A 92 -2.10 -15.98 -7.07
CA HIS A 92 -2.15 -17.08 -6.13
C HIS A 92 -1.16 -16.94 -4.99
N SER A 93 -0.12 -16.15 -5.21
CA SER A 93 0.89 -15.80 -4.20
C SER A 93 0.54 -14.53 -3.42
N GLY A 94 -0.55 -13.83 -3.75
CA GLY A 94 -0.91 -12.53 -3.17
C GLY A 94 0.10 -11.42 -3.46
N VAL A 95 0.92 -11.55 -4.49
CA VAL A 95 2.05 -10.66 -4.83
C VAL A 95 1.66 -9.68 -5.93
N ARG A 96 2.19 -8.45 -5.87
CA ARG A 96 2.08 -7.48 -6.96
C ARG A 96 3.35 -7.47 -7.79
N ALA A 97 3.17 -7.35 -9.10
CA ALA A 97 4.27 -7.26 -10.05
C ALA A 97 4.18 -5.95 -10.84
N ARG A 98 5.32 -5.30 -11.03
CA ARG A 98 5.45 -4.11 -11.88
C ARG A 98 6.40 -4.39 -13.02
N LYS A 99 5.94 -4.13 -14.23
CA LYS A 99 6.76 -4.21 -15.45
C LYS A 99 7.80 -3.09 -15.46
N VAL A 100 9.04 -3.40 -15.80
CA VAL A 100 10.17 -2.48 -15.93
C VAL A 100 10.83 -2.76 -17.28
N ALA A 101 11.25 -1.72 -17.99
CA ALA A 101 12.04 -1.84 -19.19
C ALA A 101 13.54 -1.86 -18.82
N LEU A 102 14.25 -2.86 -19.25
CA LEU A 102 15.71 -2.93 -19.11
C LEU A 102 16.35 -2.30 -20.34
N ARG A 103 17.12 -1.24 -20.14
CA ARG A 103 17.83 -0.52 -21.19
C ARG A 103 19.32 -0.71 -21.00
N SER A 104 20.01 -1.24 -22.01
CA SER A 104 21.46 -1.51 -21.94
C SER A 104 22.30 -0.24 -21.75
N ASP A 105 21.82 0.92 -22.18
CA ASP A 105 22.49 2.22 -22.02
C ASP A 105 22.48 2.73 -20.56
N ALA A 106 21.54 2.29 -19.74
CA ALA A 106 21.34 2.78 -18.38
C ALA A 106 22.22 2.11 -17.31
N ARG A 107 23.04 1.10 -17.68
CA ARG A 107 23.89 0.31 -16.76
C ARG A 107 23.18 -0.13 -15.47
N TRP A 108 21.88 -0.42 -15.54
CA TRP A 108 21.00 -0.76 -14.42
C TRP A 108 21.53 -1.90 -13.54
N TRP A 109 22.43 -2.75 -14.09
CA TRP A 109 23.04 -3.86 -13.35
C TRP A 109 24.15 -3.45 -12.38
N GLU A 110 24.62 -2.19 -12.45
CA GLU A 110 25.55 -1.60 -11.49
C GLU A 110 24.81 -0.98 -10.30
N GLU A 111 23.49 -0.79 -10.42
CA GLU A 111 22.62 -0.22 -9.41
C GLU A 111 21.88 -1.32 -8.62
N GLU A 112 21.52 -1.04 -7.37
CA GLU A 112 20.78 -1.96 -6.52
C GLU A 112 19.26 -1.77 -6.71
N ASN A 113 18.69 -2.39 -7.73
CA ASN A 113 17.25 -2.30 -8.05
C ASN A 113 16.42 -3.46 -7.46
N GLY A 114 16.97 -4.25 -6.55
CA GLY A 114 16.34 -5.43 -5.97
C GLY A 114 16.27 -6.63 -6.92
N PRO A 115 15.66 -7.76 -6.50
CA PRO A 115 15.50 -8.93 -7.34
C PRO A 115 14.53 -8.69 -8.49
N LEU A 116 14.92 -9.12 -9.71
CA LEU A 116 14.13 -8.92 -10.93
C LEU A 116 13.81 -10.27 -11.58
N LEU A 117 12.59 -10.44 -12.05
CA LEU A 117 12.23 -11.46 -13.01
C LEU A 117 12.36 -10.85 -14.42
N ALA A 118 13.24 -11.35 -15.24
CA ALA A 118 13.47 -10.83 -16.58
C ALA A 118 13.18 -11.90 -17.64
N PHE A 119 13.00 -11.45 -18.88
CA PHE A 119 12.83 -12.33 -20.03
C PHE A 119 13.88 -11.99 -21.07
N ARG A 120 14.53 -13.00 -21.65
CA ARG A 120 15.46 -12.79 -22.77
C ARG A 120 14.72 -12.28 -24.00
N SER A 121 15.30 -11.33 -24.71
CA SER A 121 14.63 -10.66 -25.84
C SER A 121 14.29 -11.61 -26.99
N GLU A 122 15.18 -12.54 -27.34
CA GLU A 122 14.99 -13.47 -28.47
C GLU A 122 14.14 -14.68 -28.10
N SER A 123 14.51 -15.40 -27.01
CA SER A 123 13.87 -16.67 -26.62
C SER A 123 12.64 -16.50 -25.74
N ARG A 124 12.42 -15.29 -25.17
CA ARG A 124 11.42 -15.01 -24.14
C ARG A 124 11.49 -15.97 -22.93
N SER A 125 12.64 -16.65 -22.74
CA SER A 125 12.82 -17.51 -21.59
C SER A 125 12.91 -16.68 -20.31
N PRO A 126 12.22 -17.08 -19.22
CA PRO A 126 12.24 -16.38 -17.95
C PRO A 126 13.56 -16.65 -17.21
N VAL A 127 14.15 -15.61 -16.65
CA VAL A 127 15.39 -15.68 -15.86
C VAL A 127 15.25 -14.84 -14.58
N ALA A 128 15.90 -15.29 -13.52
CA ALA A 128 15.94 -14.55 -12.26
C ALA A 128 17.26 -13.77 -12.14
N LEU A 129 17.17 -12.47 -11.89
CA LEU A 129 18.29 -11.58 -11.64
C LEU A 129 18.31 -11.23 -10.15
N ILE A 130 19.32 -11.70 -9.43
CA ILE A 130 19.42 -11.54 -7.99
C ILE A 130 20.59 -10.63 -7.66
N PRO A 131 20.42 -9.53 -6.90
CA PRO A 131 21.50 -8.62 -6.56
C PRO A 131 22.51 -9.31 -5.63
N GLU A 132 23.81 -9.04 -5.84
CA GLU A 132 24.89 -9.48 -4.95
C GLU A 132 25.16 -8.46 -3.84
N PRO A 133 25.63 -8.88 -2.65
CA PRO A 133 25.88 -7.97 -1.52
C PRO A 133 26.94 -6.89 -1.78
N ILE A 134 27.88 -7.13 -2.71
CA ILE A 134 29.01 -6.24 -3.04
C ILE A 134 28.75 -5.45 -4.33
N GLY A 135 27.52 -5.48 -4.85
CA GLY A 135 27.10 -4.81 -6.08
C GLY A 135 27.09 -5.73 -7.29
N GLY A 136 26.24 -5.41 -8.27
CA GLY A 136 25.99 -6.23 -9.45
C GLY A 136 24.91 -7.28 -9.23
N TYR A 137 24.68 -8.09 -10.26
CA TYR A 137 23.64 -9.12 -10.29
C TYR A 137 24.22 -10.50 -10.62
N ARG A 138 23.52 -11.53 -10.17
CA ARG A 138 23.70 -12.91 -10.60
C ARG A 138 22.49 -13.36 -11.39
N LEU A 139 22.74 -13.90 -12.57
CA LEU A 139 21.71 -14.44 -13.45
C LEU A 139 21.51 -15.92 -13.14
N TYR A 140 20.27 -16.30 -12.94
CA TYR A 140 19.81 -17.68 -12.79
C TYR A 140 18.84 -17.99 -13.91
N ASP A 141 19.19 -18.96 -14.75
CA ASP A 141 18.37 -19.47 -15.84
C ASP A 141 17.94 -20.91 -15.50
N PRO A 142 16.70 -21.12 -15.04
CA PRO A 142 16.23 -22.45 -14.68
C PRO A 142 16.12 -23.40 -15.88
N ALA A 143 15.86 -22.87 -17.09
CA ALA A 143 15.71 -23.68 -18.29
C ALA A 143 17.06 -24.22 -18.77
N ALA A 144 18.14 -23.44 -18.65
CA ALA A 144 19.50 -23.83 -19.04
C ALA A 144 20.32 -24.37 -17.87
N GLY A 145 19.82 -24.31 -16.63
CA GLY A 145 20.57 -24.70 -15.43
C GLY A 145 21.80 -23.81 -15.16
N LEU A 146 21.80 -22.58 -15.66
CA LEU A 146 22.93 -21.67 -15.60
C LEU A 146 22.89 -20.77 -14.37
N HIS A 147 24.03 -20.64 -13.67
CA HIS A 147 24.20 -19.73 -12.54
C HIS A 147 25.51 -18.94 -12.77
N VAL A 148 25.38 -17.76 -13.35
CA VAL A 148 26.50 -16.93 -13.73
C VAL A 148 26.44 -15.53 -13.19
N LYS A 149 27.58 -14.89 -12.98
CA LYS A 149 27.63 -13.47 -12.66
C LYS A 149 27.17 -12.68 -13.87
N PHE A 150 26.29 -11.69 -13.66
CA PHE A 150 25.77 -10.86 -14.74
C PHE A 150 26.84 -9.88 -15.21
N GLU A 151 27.14 -9.90 -16.50
CA GLU A 151 28.11 -9.02 -17.13
C GLU A 151 27.41 -8.07 -18.13
N GLY A 152 27.97 -6.90 -18.37
CA GLY A 152 27.42 -5.91 -19.29
C GLY A 152 27.17 -6.42 -20.72
N ALA A 153 27.91 -7.47 -21.15
CA ALA A 153 27.65 -8.13 -22.43
C ALA A 153 26.27 -8.79 -22.50
N MET A 154 25.81 -9.38 -21.37
CA MET A 154 24.51 -10.04 -21.25
C MET A 154 23.35 -9.02 -21.23
N ALA A 155 23.63 -7.74 -20.91
CA ALA A 155 22.62 -6.69 -20.91
C ALA A 155 22.03 -6.48 -22.32
N LYS A 156 22.79 -6.75 -23.39
CA LYS A 156 22.29 -6.67 -24.77
C LYS A 156 21.27 -7.77 -25.08
N GLU A 157 21.41 -8.96 -24.48
CA GLU A 157 20.43 -10.05 -24.62
C GLU A 157 19.11 -9.73 -23.92
N MET A 158 19.12 -8.78 -23.00
CA MET A 158 17.96 -8.28 -22.25
C MET A 158 17.45 -6.94 -22.78
N ASP A 159 18.13 -6.32 -23.75
CA ASP A 159 17.78 -5.00 -24.29
C ASP A 159 16.44 -5.06 -25.02
N GLY A 160 15.50 -4.18 -24.66
CA GLY A 160 14.11 -4.25 -25.13
C GLY A 160 13.29 -5.38 -24.49
N GLY A 161 13.89 -6.20 -23.62
CA GLY A 161 13.20 -7.23 -22.86
C GLY A 161 12.31 -6.68 -21.75
N GLU A 162 11.37 -7.50 -21.32
CA GLU A 162 10.49 -7.21 -20.21
C GLU A 162 11.11 -7.75 -18.92
N ALA A 163 11.14 -6.91 -17.88
CA ALA A 163 11.46 -7.35 -16.53
C ALA A 163 10.33 -6.96 -15.57
N TRP A 164 10.25 -7.69 -14.47
CA TRP A 164 9.23 -7.50 -13.46
C TRP A 164 9.85 -7.44 -12.08
N VAL A 165 9.44 -6.42 -11.32
CA VAL A 165 9.74 -6.28 -9.89
C VAL A 165 8.57 -6.87 -9.12
N LEU A 166 8.84 -7.79 -8.20
CA LEU A 166 7.83 -8.37 -7.32
C LEU A 166 7.80 -7.62 -5.98
N TYR A 167 6.63 -7.18 -5.56
CA TYR A 167 6.43 -6.48 -4.30
C TYR A 167 5.77 -7.38 -3.27
N ARG A 168 6.37 -7.39 -2.08
CA ARG A 168 5.87 -8.16 -0.95
C ARG A 168 4.62 -7.50 -0.37
N PRO A 169 3.48 -8.21 -0.23
CA PRO A 169 2.29 -7.68 0.41
C PRO A 169 2.42 -7.65 1.94
N PHE A 170 1.60 -6.85 2.59
CA PHE A 170 1.37 -6.99 4.03
C PHE A 170 0.56 -8.25 4.32
N PRO A 171 0.72 -8.88 5.50
CA PRO A 171 -0.14 -9.98 5.93
C PRO A 171 -1.61 -9.57 6.05
N ASP A 172 -2.53 -10.49 5.76
CA ASP A 172 -3.99 -10.28 5.81
C ASP A 172 -4.55 -10.29 7.24
N LYS A 173 -3.89 -9.60 8.14
CA LYS A 173 -4.28 -9.44 9.55
C LYS A 173 -4.14 -7.97 9.99
N PRO A 174 -4.81 -7.56 11.06
CA PRO A 174 -4.53 -6.26 11.66
C PRO A 174 -3.05 -6.12 11.99
N LEU A 175 -2.45 -4.98 11.63
CA LEU A 175 -1.02 -4.71 11.81
C LEU A 175 -0.78 -3.64 12.86
N GLY A 176 0.13 -3.93 13.81
CA GLY A 176 0.66 -2.93 14.71
C GLY A 176 1.88 -2.21 14.15
N GLY A 177 2.25 -1.06 14.74
CA GLY A 177 3.40 -0.28 14.28
C GLY A 177 4.73 -1.04 14.33
N LYS A 178 4.91 -1.93 15.34
CA LYS A 178 6.09 -2.80 15.45
C LYS A 178 6.19 -3.79 14.28
N GLU A 179 5.05 -4.35 13.84
CA GLU A 179 5.01 -5.31 12.74
C GLU A 179 5.34 -4.62 11.40
N VAL A 180 4.82 -3.39 11.19
CA VAL A 180 5.12 -2.58 10.00
C VAL A 180 6.61 -2.21 9.97
N LEU A 181 7.19 -1.81 11.11
CA LEU A 181 8.62 -1.49 11.20
C LEU A 181 9.49 -2.72 10.92
N SER A 182 9.16 -3.87 11.54
CA SER A 182 9.90 -5.12 11.31
C SER A 182 9.78 -5.61 9.86
N PHE A 183 8.63 -5.37 9.22
CA PHE A 183 8.43 -5.65 7.81
C PHE A 183 9.36 -4.82 6.92
N GLY A 184 9.50 -3.52 7.22
CA GLY A 184 10.36 -2.61 6.46
C GLY A 184 11.86 -2.90 6.61
N ILE A 185 12.33 -3.25 7.83
CA ILE A 185 13.75 -3.51 8.12
C ILE A 185 14.19 -4.89 7.59
N ARG A 186 13.29 -5.78 7.25
CA ARG A 186 13.60 -7.14 6.85
C ARG A 186 14.53 -7.17 5.63
N GLY A 187 15.67 -7.84 5.76
CA GLY A 187 16.75 -7.85 4.77
C GLY A 187 17.79 -6.73 4.93
N GLY A 188 17.53 -5.71 5.77
CA GLY A 188 18.45 -4.58 6.05
C GLY A 188 19.36 -4.78 7.27
N GLY A 189 19.49 -6.00 7.80
CA GLY A 189 20.27 -6.26 9.02
C GLY A 189 21.74 -5.84 8.90
N ASN A 190 22.35 -6.04 7.74
CA ASN A 190 23.72 -5.60 7.46
C ASN A 190 23.87 -4.07 7.49
N ASP A 191 22.90 -3.33 6.92
CA ASP A 191 22.95 -1.88 6.93
C ASP A 191 22.79 -1.32 8.36
N VAL A 192 21.96 -1.95 9.20
CA VAL A 192 21.85 -1.62 10.63
C VAL A 192 23.17 -1.90 11.35
N ALA A 193 23.81 -3.07 11.09
CA ALA A 193 25.09 -3.43 11.70
C ALA A 193 26.21 -2.47 11.27
N PHE A 194 26.31 -2.13 9.99
CA PHE A 194 27.30 -1.15 9.50
C PHE A 194 27.07 0.24 10.07
N THR A 195 25.81 0.68 10.18
CA THR A 195 25.49 1.98 10.80
C THR A 195 25.92 2.00 12.26
N ALA A 196 25.66 0.93 13.01
CA ALA A 196 26.11 0.82 14.41
C ALA A 196 27.64 0.79 14.50
N LEU A 197 28.32 0.02 13.66
CA LEU A 197 29.78 -0.10 13.64
C LEU A 197 30.46 1.26 13.37
N TYR A 198 30.05 1.94 12.29
CA TYR A 198 30.61 3.24 11.95
C TYR A 198 30.26 4.31 13.00
N GLY A 199 29.06 4.25 13.58
CA GLY A 199 28.67 5.15 14.66
C GLY A 199 29.54 4.97 15.91
N VAL A 200 29.81 3.74 16.33
CA VAL A 200 30.70 3.44 17.47
C VAL A 200 32.12 3.86 17.18
N ALA A 201 32.65 3.57 15.98
CA ALA A 201 33.99 3.98 15.59
C ALA A 201 34.15 5.51 15.58
N GLY A 202 33.17 6.24 15.04
CA GLY A 202 33.16 7.70 15.07
C GLY A 202 33.06 8.27 16.50
N ALA A 203 32.25 7.63 17.38
CA ALA A 203 32.12 8.02 18.78
C ALA A 203 33.44 7.84 19.56
N LEU A 204 34.15 6.73 19.35
CA LEU A 204 35.45 6.50 19.98
C LEU A 204 36.50 7.51 19.51
N LEU A 205 36.54 7.83 18.22
CA LEU A 205 37.45 8.88 17.70
C LEU A 205 37.10 10.25 18.25
N GLY A 206 35.83 10.54 18.48
CA GLY A 206 35.38 11.78 19.10
C GLY A 206 35.92 12.02 20.50
N LEU A 207 36.22 10.96 21.27
CA LEU A 207 36.84 11.08 22.61
C LEU A 207 38.29 11.54 22.55
N LEU A 208 38.98 11.39 21.43
CA LEU A 208 40.36 11.86 21.30
C LEU A 208 40.45 13.38 21.38
N THR A 209 39.44 14.11 20.92
CA THR A 209 39.46 15.56 20.92
C THR A 209 39.60 16.17 22.32
N PRO A 210 38.78 15.85 23.33
CA PRO A 210 38.97 16.33 24.69
C PRO A 210 40.32 15.91 25.30
N ILE A 211 40.74 14.67 25.09
CA ILE A 211 41.99 14.13 25.63
C ILE A 211 43.20 14.86 25.07
N LEU A 212 43.27 14.99 23.74
CA LEU A 212 44.39 15.64 23.05
C LEU A 212 44.43 17.16 23.36
N THR A 213 43.24 17.78 23.51
CA THR A 213 43.15 19.19 23.94
C THR A 213 43.69 19.34 25.35
N GLY A 214 43.42 18.44 26.27
CA GLY A 214 43.97 18.42 27.61
C GLY A 214 45.50 18.30 27.62
N ILE A 215 46.07 17.41 26.82
CA ILE A 215 47.53 17.25 26.67
C ILE A 215 48.16 18.51 26.07
N LEU A 216 47.50 19.12 25.10
CA LEU A 216 47.96 20.31 24.42
C LEU A 216 48.17 21.45 25.43
N PHE A 217 47.16 21.76 26.25
CA PHE A 217 47.19 22.89 27.18
C PHE A 217 47.89 22.55 28.51
N GLY A 218 47.91 21.25 28.93
CA GLY A 218 48.53 20.85 30.17
C GLY A 218 50.04 20.62 30.05
N THR A 219 50.53 20.15 28.92
CA THR A 219 51.93 19.74 28.78
C THR A 219 52.65 20.44 27.62
N VAL A 220 52.10 20.41 26.39
CA VAL A 220 52.84 20.82 25.19
C VAL A 220 53.06 22.34 25.12
N ILE A 221 52.05 23.14 25.42
CA ILE A 221 52.16 24.61 25.42
C ILE A 221 53.07 25.08 26.55
N PRO A 222 52.94 24.64 27.82
CA PRO A 222 53.84 25.04 28.91
C PRO A 222 55.28 24.68 28.65
N GLN A 223 55.56 23.52 27.99
CA GLN A 223 56.93 23.12 27.63
C GLN A 223 57.47 23.78 26.39
N SER A 224 56.68 24.59 25.67
CA SER A 224 57.08 25.31 24.44
C SER A 224 57.68 24.44 23.34
N SER A 225 57.30 23.13 23.27
CA SER A 225 57.86 22.18 22.34
C SER A 225 57.14 22.22 20.98
N ARG A 226 57.75 22.89 19.97
CA ARG A 226 57.19 23.06 18.62
C ARG A 226 56.94 21.76 17.89
N SER A 227 57.80 20.74 18.04
CA SER A 227 57.65 19.46 17.38
C SER A 227 56.44 18.66 17.90
N GLN A 228 56.19 18.66 19.22
CA GLN A 228 55.05 18.00 19.83
C GLN A 228 53.75 18.74 19.48
N LEU A 229 53.75 20.07 19.37
CA LEU A 229 52.60 20.85 18.90
C LEU A 229 52.20 20.46 17.47
N LEU A 230 53.20 20.35 16.55
CA LEU A 230 52.92 19.93 15.18
C LEU A 230 52.37 18.49 15.13
N GLN A 231 52.93 17.57 15.91
CA GLN A 231 52.46 16.17 15.98
C GLN A 231 51.02 16.10 16.50
N LEU A 232 50.68 16.81 17.59
CA LEU A 232 49.33 16.87 18.12
C LEU A 232 48.33 17.48 17.12
N ALA A 233 48.72 18.56 16.44
CA ALA A 233 47.89 19.18 15.41
C ALA A 233 47.60 18.21 14.26
N LEU A 234 48.59 17.43 13.81
CA LEU A 234 48.42 16.42 12.77
C LEU A 234 47.52 15.27 13.24
N ILE A 235 47.66 14.79 14.50
CA ILE A 235 46.81 13.74 15.07
C ILE A 235 45.37 14.25 15.18
N LEU A 236 45.13 15.47 15.68
CA LEU A 236 43.81 16.08 15.73
C LEU A 236 43.17 16.18 14.33
N MET A 237 43.95 16.69 13.33
CA MET A 237 43.47 16.79 11.97
C MET A 237 43.12 15.42 11.38
N ALA A 238 43.96 14.43 11.59
CA ALA A 238 43.72 13.04 11.12
C ALA A 238 42.49 12.44 11.82
N SER A 239 42.31 12.68 13.13
CA SER A 239 41.14 12.19 13.86
C SER A 239 39.83 12.81 13.38
N VAL A 240 39.81 14.11 13.06
CA VAL A 240 38.63 14.81 12.50
C VAL A 240 38.31 14.29 11.10
N ILE A 241 39.31 14.09 10.23
CA ILE A 241 39.09 13.52 8.90
C ILE A 241 38.55 12.09 8.99
N ALA A 242 39.12 11.27 9.85
CA ALA A 242 38.65 9.89 10.05
C ALA A 242 37.23 9.86 10.63
N ALA A 243 36.92 10.68 11.62
CA ALA A 243 35.58 10.79 12.20
C ALA A 243 34.55 11.23 11.15
N SER A 244 34.89 12.22 10.31
CA SER A 244 34.05 12.66 9.20
C SER A 244 33.83 11.56 8.17
N GLY A 245 34.86 10.76 7.89
CA GLY A 245 34.77 9.59 7.01
C GLY A 245 33.80 8.52 7.55
N PHE A 246 33.90 8.20 8.84
CA PHE A 246 32.96 7.28 9.49
C PHE A 246 31.53 7.83 9.53
N ASP A 247 31.35 9.13 9.76
CA ASP A 247 30.02 9.74 9.73
C ASP A 247 29.40 9.70 8.34
N LEU A 248 30.19 9.98 7.29
CA LEU A 248 29.74 9.86 5.90
C LEU A 248 29.32 8.39 5.57
N ALA A 249 30.18 7.43 5.92
CA ALA A 249 29.86 6.00 5.71
C ALA A 249 28.56 5.58 6.46
N ARG A 250 28.39 6.06 7.68
CA ARG A 250 27.18 5.86 8.48
C ARG A 250 25.95 6.45 7.80
N GLN A 251 26.03 7.69 7.30
CA GLN A 251 24.91 8.35 6.62
C GLN A 251 24.51 7.61 5.34
N ILE A 252 25.49 7.09 4.57
CA ILE A 252 25.23 6.25 3.40
C ILE A 252 24.51 4.95 3.80
N ALA A 253 24.94 4.30 4.88
CA ALA A 253 24.26 3.08 5.36
C ALA A 253 22.81 3.36 5.81
N VAL A 254 22.58 4.49 6.50
CA VAL A 254 21.22 4.93 6.88
C VAL A 254 20.37 5.21 5.64
N MET A 255 20.90 5.90 4.64
CA MET A 255 20.20 6.20 3.39
C MET A 255 19.80 4.91 2.65
N ARG A 256 20.70 3.90 2.59
CA ARG A 256 20.38 2.58 2.01
C ARG A 256 19.23 1.91 2.77
N LEU A 257 19.29 1.92 4.10
CA LEU A 257 18.22 1.35 4.93
C LEU A 257 16.86 2.05 4.67
N GLN A 258 16.87 3.39 4.59
CA GLN A 258 15.66 4.17 4.28
C GLN A 258 15.08 3.80 2.91
N THR A 259 15.92 3.75 1.87
CA THR A 259 15.49 3.40 0.51
C THR A 259 14.90 1.99 0.46
N ARG A 260 15.52 1.01 1.14
CA ARG A 260 14.97 -0.35 1.24
C ARG A 260 13.62 -0.39 1.94
N MET A 261 13.49 0.32 3.04
CA MET A 261 12.20 0.44 3.75
C MET A 261 11.12 1.04 2.86
N ASP A 262 11.46 2.05 2.03
CA ASP A 262 10.53 2.64 1.05
C ASP A 262 10.06 1.62 0.02
N MET A 263 10.99 0.87 -0.55
CA MET A 263 10.72 -0.15 -1.55
C MET A 263 9.79 -1.27 -1.03
N HIS A 264 9.76 -1.49 0.29
CA HIS A 264 8.91 -2.51 0.91
C HIS A 264 7.58 -1.94 1.43
N ILE A 265 7.62 -0.84 2.18
CA ILE A 265 6.45 -0.33 2.91
C ILE A 265 5.45 0.36 1.98
N GLN A 266 5.91 1.25 1.08
CA GLN A 266 4.99 2.02 0.24
C GLN A 266 4.15 1.15 -0.71
N PRO A 267 4.74 0.22 -1.49
CA PRO A 267 3.95 -0.64 -2.35
C PRO A 267 2.98 -1.53 -1.56
N ALA A 268 3.42 -2.08 -0.42
CA ALA A 268 2.58 -2.92 0.43
C ALA A 268 1.41 -2.12 1.05
N LEU A 269 1.63 -0.84 1.39
CA LEU A 269 0.58 0.04 1.90
C LEU A 269 -0.46 0.36 0.82
N ILE A 270 -0.01 0.71 -0.39
CA ILE A 270 -0.92 0.98 -1.51
C ILE A 270 -1.69 -0.29 -1.88
N ASP A 271 -1.01 -1.43 -1.94
CA ASP A 271 -1.68 -2.71 -2.18
C ASP A 271 -2.75 -3.00 -1.13
N ARG A 272 -2.41 -2.84 0.17
CA ARG A 272 -3.37 -3.00 1.25
C ARG A 272 -4.56 -2.05 1.11
N LEU A 273 -4.31 -0.76 0.84
CA LEU A 273 -5.35 0.24 0.65
C LEU A 273 -6.32 -0.17 -0.48
N LEU A 274 -5.78 -0.60 -1.62
CA LEU A 274 -6.59 -1.03 -2.77
C LEU A 274 -7.39 -2.31 -2.51
N ASN A 275 -6.98 -3.13 -1.54
CA ASN A 275 -7.66 -4.37 -1.16
C ASN A 275 -8.63 -4.19 0.03
N LEU A 276 -8.74 -2.98 0.61
CA LEU A 276 -9.71 -2.72 1.68
C LEU A 276 -11.16 -2.73 1.16
N PRO A 277 -12.13 -3.15 1.97
CA PRO A 277 -13.53 -3.18 1.59
C PRO A 277 -14.06 -1.76 1.30
N SER A 278 -15.04 -1.66 0.40
CA SER A 278 -15.64 -0.38 0.00
C SER A 278 -16.23 0.41 1.18
N THR A 279 -16.68 -0.29 2.22
CA THR A 279 -17.20 0.30 3.46
C THR A 279 -16.17 1.13 4.23
N PHE A 280 -14.87 0.79 4.10
CA PHE A 280 -13.79 1.56 4.71
C PHE A 280 -13.71 2.98 4.15
N PHE A 281 -13.83 3.11 2.82
CA PHE A 281 -13.67 4.41 2.13
C PHE A 281 -14.77 5.41 2.43
N ARG A 282 -15.96 4.96 2.87
CA ARG A 282 -17.05 5.86 3.26
C ARG A 282 -16.76 6.72 4.49
N LYS A 283 -15.87 6.25 5.37
CA LYS A 283 -15.50 6.92 6.62
C LYS A 283 -14.55 8.10 6.43
N PHE A 284 -13.91 8.21 5.28
CA PHE A 284 -12.84 9.17 5.02
C PHE A 284 -13.05 9.89 3.69
N SER A 285 -12.67 11.16 3.61
CA SER A 285 -12.58 11.84 2.33
C SER A 285 -11.33 11.40 1.56
N SER A 286 -11.33 11.50 0.23
CA SER A 286 -10.18 11.17 -0.61
C SER A 286 -8.93 11.97 -0.23
N GLY A 287 -9.09 13.26 0.07
CA GLY A 287 -7.99 14.11 0.51
C GLY A 287 -7.41 13.70 1.87
N ASP A 288 -8.25 13.28 2.83
CA ASP A 288 -7.77 12.79 4.13
C ASP A 288 -7.03 11.47 3.98
N LEU A 289 -7.51 10.55 3.15
CA LEU A 289 -6.83 9.28 2.87
C LEU A 289 -5.46 9.51 2.20
N THR A 290 -5.39 10.42 1.24
CA THR A 290 -4.11 10.79 0.59
C THR A 290 -3.11 11.31 1.62
N MET A 291 -3.53 12.22 2.51
CA MET A 291 -2.66 12.74 3.58
C MET A 291 -2.23 11.66 4.58
N ARG A 292 -3.09 10.68 4.87
CA ARG A 292 -2.75 9.53 5.73
C ARG A 292 -1.68 8.65 5.09
N VAL A 293 -1.79 8.36 3.81
CA VAL A 293 -0.82 7.55 3.06
C VAL A 293 0.54 8.26 2.97
N LEU A 294 0.55 9.55 2.63
CA LEU A 294 1.77 10.36 2.60
C LEU A 294 2.45 10.46 3.98
N GLY A 295 1.67 10.44 5.06
CA GLY A 295 2.18 10.45 6.43
C GLY A 295 3.08 9.25 6.77
N VAL A 296 2.91 8.11 6.08
CA VAL A 296 3.77 6.92 6.29
C VAL A 296 5.22 7.18 5.89
N SER A 297 5.45 7.92 4.81
CA SER A 297 6.80 8.32 4.40
C SER A 297 7.47 9.18 5.46
N GLN A 298 6.72 10.10 6.09
CA GLN A 298 7.23 10.92 7.20
C GLN A 298 7.53 10.08 8.45
N ILE A 299 6.64 9.14 8.81
CA ILE A 299 6.87 8.20 9.93
C ILE A 299 8.18 7.44 9.75
N LYS A 300 8.39 6.89 8.55
CA LYS A 300 9.59 6.14 8.22
C LYS A 300 10.84 7.00 8.31
N GLU A 301 10.84 8.19 7.70
CA GLU A 301 11.97 9.12 7.71
C GLU A 301 12.39 9.46 9.14
N ILE A 302 11.43 9.78 10.00
CA ILE A 302 11.68 10.04 11.41
C ILE A 302 12.24 8.81 12.12
N LEU A 303 11.62 7.62 11.97
CA LEU A 303 12.03 6.42 12.70
C LEU A 303 13.38 5.87 12.26
N SER A 304 13.68 5.85 10.97
CA SER A 304 14.93 5.26 10.46
C SER A 304 16.16 6.08 10.82
N SER A 305 16.05 7.41 10.84
CA SER A 305 17.16 8.30 11.24
C SER A 305 17.23 8.49 12.75
N ALA A 306 16.07 8.62 13.41
CA ALA A 306 15.98 9.04 14.79
C ALA A 306 16.49 8.00 15.79
N VAL A 307 16.03 6.76 15.70
CA VAL A 307 16.36 5.73 16.70
C VAL A 307 17.86 5.50 16.76
N LEU A 308 18.49 5.37 15.61
CA LEU A 308 19.91 5.06 15.54
C LEU A 308 20.78 6.26 15.95
N THR A 309 20.42 7.46 15.52
CA THR A 309 21.12 8.70 15.94
C THR A 309 20.96 8.94 17.43
N ALA A 310 19.79 8.71 18.01
CA ALA A 310 19.56 8.86 19.45
C ALA A 310 20.40 7.86 20.27
N VAL A 311 20.43 6.59 19.86
CA VAL A 311 21.20 5.54 20.55
C VAL A 311 22.72 5.84 20.50
N LEU A 312 23.24 6.19 19.33
CA LEU A 312 24.66 6.52 19.16
C LEU A 312 25.03 7.80 19.90
N GLY A 313 24.16 8.82 19.86
CA GLY A 313 24.37 10.05 20.62
C GLY A 313 24.36 9.82 22.14
N LEU A 314 23.45 8.96 22.63
CA LEU A 314 23.48 8.57 24.05
C LEU A 314 24.77 7.83 24.42
N LEU A 315 25.21 6.89 23.57
CA LEU A 315 26.47 6.17 23.79
C LEU A 315 27.67 7.12 23.86
N PHE A 316 27.77 8.05 22.91
CA PHE A 316 28.82 9.07 22.89
C PHE A 316 28.71 10.03 24.09
N GLY A 317 27.48 10.42 24.46
CA GLY A 317 27.22 11.22 25.66
C GLY A 317 27.70 10.51 26.95
N ILE A 318 27.33 9.23 27.13
CA ILE A 318 27.77 8.42 28.28
C ILE A 318 29.30 8.32 28.32
N SER A 319 29.95 8.10 27.17
CA SER A 319 31.42 8.02 27.10
C SER A 319 32.08 9.34 27.53
N ASN A 320 31.55 10.49 27.11
CA ASN A 320 32.03 11.79 27.56
C ASN A 320 31.72 12.04 29.04
N LEU A 321 30.60 11.54 29.57
CA LEU A 321 30.27 11.64 30.97
C LEU A 321 31.30 10.90 31.87
N PHE A 322 31.75 9.70 31.46
CA PHE A 322 32.85 9.02 32.11
C PHE A 322 34.13 9.86 32.12
N LEU A 323 34.44 10.52 31.02
CA LEU A 323 35.58 11.41 30.90
C LEU A 323 35.46 12.64 31.83
N LEU A 324 34.26 13.20 31.99
CA LEU A 324 34.00 14.28 32.96
C LEU A 324 34.28 13.85 34.40
N PHE A 325 33.82 12.66 34.81
CA PHE A 325 34.08 12.11 36.13
C PHE A 325 35.56 11.82 36.36
N TYR A 326 36.28 11.41 35.32
CA TYR A 326 37.72 11.19 35.39
C TYR A 326 38.49 12.49 35.70
N TYR A 327 38.14 13.62 35.07
CA TYR A 327 38.81 14.89 35.29
C TYR A 327 38.39 15.55 36.61
N SER A 328 37.11 15.60 36.96
CA SER A 328 36.60 16.15 38.22
C SER A 328 35.19 15.67 38.50
N TRP A 329 35.02 14.84 39.56
CA TRP A 329 33.72 14.33 39.95
C TRP A 329 32.74 15.43 40.43
N GLN A 330 33.25 16.49 41.05
CA GLN A 330 32.46 17.59 41.59
C GLN A 330 31.88 18.46 40.46
N LEU A 331 32.72 18.83 39.46
CA LEU A 331 32.27 19.56 38.29
C LEU A 331 31.37 18.68 37.40
N ALA A 332 31.61 17.37 37.34
CA ALA A 332 30.77 16.42 36.61
C ALA A 332 29.34 16.36 37.17
N LEU A 333 29.17 16.47 38.50
CA LEU A 333 27.83 16.57 39.11
C LEU A 333 27.10 17.84 38.71
N TRP A 334 27.79 19.02 38.67
CA TRP A 334 27.22 20.26 38.15
C TRP A 334 26.84 20.14 36.67
N ALA A 335 27.72 19.58 35.88
CA ALA A 335 27.47 19.32 34.45
C ALA A 335 26.23 18.44 34.23
N LEU A 336 26.11 17.34 35.01
CA LEU A 336 24.98 16.44 34.97
C LEU A 336 23.67 17.14 35.39
N LEU A 337 23.70 17.91 36.47
CA LEU A 337 22.54 18.67 36.96
C LEU A 337 22.05 19.68 35.89
N MET A 338 22.95 20.48 35.34
CA MET A 338 22.61 21.45 34.32
C MET A 338 22.02 20.78 33.07
N THR A 339 22.65 19.70 32.62
CA THR A 339 22.17 18.99 31.43
C THR A 339 20.81 18.33 31.69
N THR A 340 20.57 17.79 32.89
CA THR A 340 19.28 17.22 33.29
C THR A 340 18.18 18.29 33.29
N ILE A 341 18.46 19.49 33.80
CA ILE A 341 17.53 20.63 33.77
C ILE A 341 17.20 21.00 32.32
N LEU A 342 18.20 21.09 31.44
CA LEU A 342 18.01 21.40 30.03
C LEU A 342 17.14 20.35 29.33
N VAL A 343 17.44 19.08 29.51
CA VAL A 343 16.68 17.97 28.94
C VAL A 343 15.23 17.97 29.47
N GLY A 344 15.04 18.18 30.77
CA GLY A 344 13.71 18.30 31.38
C GLY A 344 12.88 19.44 30.80
N LEU A 345 13.51 20.63 30.65
CA LEU A 345 12.85 21.81 30.08
C LEU A 345 12.51 21.59 28.60
N THR A 346 13.42 21.05 27.81
CA THR A 346 13.17 20.72 26.41
C THR A 346 12.08 19.66 26.26
N ALA A 347 12.06 18.62 27.07
CA ALA A 347 11.01 17.60 27.07
C ALA A 347 9.64 18.22 27.40
N TRP A 348 9.57 19.10 28.40
CA TRP A 348 8.33 19.76 28.78
C TRP A 348 7.78 20.67 27.66
N ILE A 349 8.63 21.50 27.03
CA ILE A 349 8.23 22.36 25.90
C ILE A 349 7.72 21.49 24.75
N SER A 350 8.45 20.43 24.41
CA SER A 350 8.11 19.55 23.28
C SER A 350 6.84 18.76 23.52
N TYR A 351 6.56 18.34 24.74
CA TYR A 351 5.29 17.69 25.09
C TYR A 351 4.09 18.62 24.84
N ARG A 352 4.21 19.91 25.17
CA ARG A 352 3.20 20.93 24.84
C ARG A 352 3.03 21.11 23.33
N GLN A 353 4.15 21.17 22.60
CA GLN A 353 4.15 21.30 21.14
C GLN A 353 3.50 20.10 20.44
N LEU A 354 3.67 18.89 20.97
CA LEU A 354 3.07 17.67 20.41
C LEU A 354 1.53 17.74 20.38
N SER A 355 0.90 18.28 21.42
CA SER A 355 -0.55 18.47 21.47
C SER A 355 -1.04 19.45 20.37
N LEU A 356 -0.34 20.56 20.19
CA LEU A 356 -0.64 21.54 19.13
C LEU A 356 -0.47 20.95 17.73
N ASN A 357 0.60 20.20 17.51
CA ASN A 357 0.86 19.52 16.24
C ASN A 357 -0.23 18.50 15.90
N LYS A 358 -0.73 17.75 16.88
CA LYS A 358 -1.83 16.79 16.69
C LYS A 358 -3.12 17.49 16.23
N GLU A 359 -3.48 18.61 16.85
CA GLU A 359 -4.66 19.39 16.46
C GLU A 359 -4.48 20.03 15.07
N MET A 360 -3.30 20.59 14.79
CA MET A 360 -2.96 21.19 13.50
C MET A 360 -3.07 20.17 12.35
N LEU A 361 -2.53 18.95 12.51
CA LEU A 361 -2.67 17.87 11.53
C LEU A 361 -4.14 17.51 11.26
N GLY A 362 -4.99 17.55 12.30
CA GLY A 362 -6.43 17.33 12.16
C GLY A 362 -7.10 18.41 11.30
N VAL A 363 -6.75 19.68 11.52
CA VAL A 363 -7.27 20.82 10.74
C VAL A 363 -6.75 20.78 9.29
N GLN A 364 -5.48 20.46 9.07
CA GLN A 364 -4.92 20.29 7.73
C GLN A 364 -5.64 19.22 6.91
N GLY A 365 -6.00 18.08 7.55
CA GLY A 365 -6.81 17.05 6.90
C GLY A 365 -8.18 17.56 6.46
N LYS A 366 -8.85 18.40 7.29
CA LYS A 366 -10.12 19.02 6.93
C LYS A 366 -9.99 20.03 5.79
N ILE A 367 -8.92 20.85 5.80
CA ILE A 367 -8.62 21.79 4.72
C ILE A 367 -8.40 21.04 3.40
N SER A 368 -7.59 19.98 3.39
CA SER A 368 -7.33 19.19 2.19
C SER A 368 -8.58 18.53 1.64
N GLY A 369 -9.44 17.99 2.52
CA GLY A 369 -10.73 17.43 2.14
C GLY A 369 -11.68 18.48 1.56
N LEU A 370 -11.76 19.66 2.18
CA LEU A 370 -12.57 20.77 1.69
C LEU A 370 -12.07 21.26 0.31
N LEU A 371 -10.78 21.45 0.14
CA LEU A 371 -10.20 21.85 -1.15
C LEU A 371 -10.51 20.83 -2.25
N GLY A 372 -10.38 19.55 -1.97
CA GLY A 372 -10.77 18.50 -2.91
C GLY A 372 -12.24 18.61 -3.35
N ASN A 373 -13.14 18.82 -2.39
CA ASN A 373 -14.58 18.99 -2.67
C ASN A 373 -14.88 20.27 -3.46
N LEU A 374 -14.20 21.39 -3.13
CA LEU A 374 -14.39 22.66 -3.85
C LEU A 374 -13.89 22.57 -5.29
N LEU A 375 -12.74 21.93 -5.53
CA LEU A 375 -12.18 21.74 -6.87
C LEU A 375 -13.05 20.81 -7.71
N THR A 376 -13.51 19.70 -7.15
CA THR A 376 -14.42 18.77 -7.84
C THR A 376 -15.77 19.42 -8.15
N GLY A 377 -16.28 20.28 -7.24
CA GLY A 377 -17.53 20.99 -7.38
C GLY A 377 -17.43 22.38 -8.03
N ILE A 378 -16.29 22.74 -8.63
CA ILE A 378 -16.02 24.10 -9.09
C ILE A 378 -17.08 24.64 -10.09
N ALA A 379 -17.54 23.79 -11.00
CA ALA A 379 -18.58 24.16 -11.96
C ALA A 379 -19.89 24.58 -11.27
N LYS A 380 -20.30 23.84 -10.23
CA LYS A 380 -21.50 24.16 -9.43
C LYS A 380 -21.32 25.48 -8.67
N ILE A 381 -20.15 25.69 -8.07
CA ILE A 381 -19.82 26.94 -7.34
C ILE A 381 -19.92 28.14 -8.29
N ARG A 382 -19.39 28.00 -9.52
CA ARG A 382 -19.46 29.05 -10.55
C ARG A 382 -20.87 29.37 -11.01
N ILE A 383 -21.67 28.34 -11.28
CA ILE A 383 -23.07 28.51 -11.73
C ILE A 383 -23.93 29.16 -10.64
N THR A 384 -23.68 28.78 -9.37
CA THR A 384 -24.47 29.33 -8.25
C THR A 384 -23.92 30.65 -7.70
N GLY A 385 -22.75 31.12 -8.13
CA GLY A 385 -22.11 32.34 -7.63
C GLY A 385 -21.74 32.27 -6.15
N THR A 386 -21.43 31.04 -5.65
CA THR A 386 -21.18 30.81 -4.23
C THR A 386 -19.69 30.77 -3.87
N GLU A 387 -18.82 31.44 -4.65
CA GLU A 387 -17.38 31.54 -4.38
C GLU A 387 -17.08 32.19 -3.02
N LYS A 388 -17.79 33.24 -2.67
CA LYS A 388 -17.58 33.94 -1.39
C LYS A 388 -17.87 33.08 -0.17
N PRO A 389 -19.03 32.39 -0.08
CA PRO A 389 -19.27 31.40 0.99
C PRO A 389 -18.25 30.26 1.04
N ALA A 390 -17.88 29.72 -0.12
CA ALA A 390 -16.87 28.65 -0.22
C ALA A 390 -15.51 29.11 0.30
N PHE A 391 -15.08 30.31 -0.10
CA PHE A 391 -13.84 30.92 0.42
C PHE A 391 -13.93 31.18 1.92
N ALA A 392 -15.08 31.69 2.42
CA ALA A 392 -15.25 31.97 3.85
C ALA A 392 -15.13 30.69 4.70
N GLN A 393 -15.68 29.58 4.22
CA GLN A 393 -15.55 28.28 4.89
C GLN A 393 -14.09 27.81 4.95
N TRP A 394 -13.35 27.91 3.83
CA TRP A 394 -11.93 27.59 3.80
C TRP A 394 -11.13 28.54 4.71
N ALA A 395 -11.38 29.85 4.64
CA ALA A 395 -10.68 30.84 5.43
C ALA A 395 -10.88 30.63 6.94
N GLY A 396 -12.05 30.15 7.37
CA GLY A 396 -12.30 29.79 8.77
C GLY A 396 -11.40 28.67 9.27
N LEU A 397 -11.23 27.60 8.47
CA LEU A 397 -10.31 26.51 8.79
C LEU A 397 -8.85 26.93 8.71
N PHE A 398 -8.50 27.73 7.70
CA PHE A 398 -7.16 28.26 7.52
C PHE A 398 -6.75 29.19 8.66
N ARG A 399 -7.66 30.03 9.15
CA ARG A 399 -7.43 30.85 10.34
C ARG A 399 -7.11 29.99 11.55
N LYS A 400 -7.88 28.92 11.81
CA LYS A 400 -7.60 28.02 12.93
C LYS A 400 -6.26 27.32 12.78
N GLU A 401 -5.91 26.90 11.57
CA GLU A 401 -4.59 26.29 11.29
C GLU A 401 -3.46 27.31 11.56
N ARG A 402 -3.63 28.58 11.17
CA ARG A 402 -2.65 29.64 11.43
C ARG A 402 -2.52 29.99 12.90
N GLU A 403 -3.61 30.01 13.67
CA GLU A 403 -3.59 30.19 15.13
C GLU A 403 -2.75 29.10 15.81
N LEU A 404 -3.03 27.82 15.48
CA LEU A 404 -2.26 26.70 16.01
C LEU A 404 -0.78 26.72 15.56
N ALA A 405 -0.52 27.08 14.31
CA ALA A 405 0.83 27.19 13.78
C ALA A 405 1.61 28.33 14.48
N PHE A 406 0.96 29.44 14.81
CA PHE A 406 1.57 30.55 15.55
C PHE A 406 1.93 30.14 16.99
N GLU A 407 1.02 29.45 17.69
CA GLU A 407 1.28 28.93 19.04
C GLU A 407 2.41 27.88 19.03
N ALA A 408 2.37 26.95 18.07
CA ALA A 408 3.44 25.95 17.90
C ALA A 408 4.78 26.59 17.56
N GLY A 409 4.77 27.60 16.69
CA GLY A 409 5.96 28.42 16.34
C GLY A 409 6.53 29.18 17.55
N GLY A 410 5.64 29.70 18.40
CA GLY A 410 6.04 30.33 19.68
C GLY A 410 6.80 29.34 20.58
N MET A 411 6.28 28.13 20.75
CA MET A 411 6.97 27.05 21.51
C MET A 411 8.30 26.65 20.87
N GLN A 412 8.35 26.57 19.52
CA GLN A 412 9.58 26.31 18.79
C GLN A 412 10.64 27.40 19.01
N ASN A 413 10.24 28.66 19.03
CA ASN A 413 11.15 29.77 19.30
C ASN A 413 11.69 29.73 20.73
N ILE A 414 10.83 29.41 21.73
CA ILE A 414 11.27 29.26 23.12
C ILE A 414 12.28 28.10 23.20
N LEU A 415 12.00 26.99 22.53
CA LEU A 415 12.88 25.83 22.47
C LEU A 415 14.25 26.21 21.86
N ALA A 416 14.25 26.88 20.70
CA ALA A 416 15.45 27.30 20.00
C ALA A 416 16.29 28.29 20.86
N THR A 417 15.63 29.25 21.50
CA THR A 417 16.29 30.21 22.39
C THR A 417 16.90 29.49 23.61
N THR A 418 16.15 28.57 24.22
CA THR A 418 16.64 27.81 25.38
C THR A 418 17.82 26.94 25.00
N THR A 419 17.77 26.22 23.89
CA THR A 419 18.87 25.36 23.44
C THR A 419 20.11 26.13 23.01
N ALA A 420 19.98 27.35 22.54
CA ALA A 420 21.10 28.24 22.15
C ALA A 420 21.75 28.92 23.36
N SER A 421 20.95 29.42 24.32
CA SER A 421 21.46 30.21 25.46
C SER A 421 21.91 29.34 26.63
N PHE A 422 21.25 28.20 26.89
CA PHE A 422 21.55 27.37 28.05
C PHE A 422 22.99 26.84 28.10
N PRO A 423 23.64 26.43 26.99
CA PRO A 423 25.06 26.02 27.02
C PRO A 423 25.98 27.10 27.56
N VAL A 424 25.72 28.38 27.24
CA VAL A 424 26.48 29.51 27.73
C VAL A 424 26.30 29.69 29.23
N VAL A 425 25.07 29.59 29.73
CA VAL A 425 24.74 29.65 31.15
C VAL A 425 25.39 28.49 31.90
N ALA A 426 25.28 27.26 31.37
CA ALA A 426 25.88 26.10 31.98
C ALA A 426 27.41 26.19 32.05
N MET A 427 28.06 26.70 30.99
CA MET A 427 29.51 26.94 31.00
C MET A 427 29.90 27.99 32.03
N ALA A 428 29.15 29.11 32.16
CA ALA A 428 29.38 30.12 33.17
C ALA A 428 29.30 29.54 34.60
N VAL A 429 28.30 28.70 34.88
CA VAL A 429 28.16 28.01 36.20
C VAL A 429 29.36 27.11 36.44
N ILE A 430 29.83 26.36 35.45
CA ILE A 430 31.02 25.49 35.60
C ILE A 430 32.26 26.30 35.87
N ILE A 431 32.48 27.44 35.18
CA ILE A 431 33.62 28.32 35.38
C ILE A 431 33.61 28.92 36.80
N VAL A 432 32.46 29.41 37.26
CA VAL A 432 32.31 29.95 38.63
C VAL A 432 32.54 28.89 39.69
N SER A 433 31.97 27.69 39.47
CA SER A 433 32.16 26.56 40.39
C SER A 433 33.61 26.10 40.42
N ALA A 434 34.30 26.06 39.29
CA ALA A 434 35.72 25.77 39.21
C ALA A 434 36.56 26.84 39.93
N GLY A 435 36.24 28.16 39.77
CA GLY A 435 36.92 29.27 40.45
C GLY A 435 36.80 29.17 41.98
N GLY A 436 35.67 28.80 42.53
CA GLY A 436 35.48 28.55 43.96
C GLY A 436 36.26 27.31 44.46
N MET A 437 36.57 26.33 43.64
CA MET A 437 37.35 25.15 43.95
C MET A 437 38.85 25.32 43.76
N LEU A 438 39.28 26.23 42.93
CA LEU A 438 40.71 26.60 42.68
C LEU A 438 41.41 27.10 43.93
N THR A 439 40.68 27.60 44.92
CA THR A 439 41.22 28.00 46.21
C THR A 439 41.60 26.81 47.14
N GLY A 440 41.26 25.58 46.76
CA GLY A 440 41.50 24.36 47.58
C GLY A 440 41.85 23.08 46.85
N ALA A 441 41.77 22.97 45.52
CA ALA A 441 42.04 21.76 44.78
C ALA A 441 42.82 22.03 43.48
N HIS A 442 43.84 21.20 43.23
CA HIS A 442 44.77 21.30 42.10
C HIS A 442 44.15 20.83 40.78
N LEU A 443 43.30 21.67 40.16
CA LEU A 443 42.93 21.46 38.78
C LEU A 443 43.98 22.17 37.91
N ASP A 444 44.78 21.35 37.19
CA ASP A 444 45.69 21.86 36.17
C ASP A 444 44.89 22.49 34.99
N SER A 445 45.46 23.55 34.40
CA SER A 445 44.79 24.27 33.28
C SER A 445 44.44 23.33 32.10
N GLY A 446 45.28 22.34 31.82
CA GLY A 446 45.02 21.32 30.80
C GLY A 446 43.82 20.45 31.11
N SER A 447 43.69 19.98 32.35
CA SER A 447 42.55 19.18 32.84
C SER A 447 41.27 19.99 32.82
N PHE A 448 41.30 21.31 33.15
CA PHE A 448 40.12 22.17 33.05
C PHE A 448 39.66 22.38 31.63
N ILE A 449 40.57 22.60 30.67
CA ILE A 449 40.23 22.77 29.26
C ILE A 449 39.75 21.43 28.67
N ALA A 450 40.34 20.30 29.03
CA ALA A 450 39.85 18.98 28.67
C ALA A 450 38.43 18.73 29.18
N PHE A 451 38.16 19.09 30.46
CA PHE A 451 36.85 19.01 31.06
C PHE A 451 35.81 19.85 30.30
N THR A 452 36.10 21.12 30.00
CA THR A 452 35.17 22.00 29.31
C THR A 452 34.89 21.51 27.88
N THR A 453 35.90 20.98 27.19
CA THR A 453 35.74 20.34 25.86
C THR A 453 34.87 19.08 25.92
N ALA A 454 35.12 18.20 26.89
CA ALA A 454 34.32 17.02 27.13
C ALA A 454 32.87 17.36 27.53
N PHE A 455 32.68 18.42 28.35
CA PHE A 455 31.36 18.90 28.73
C PHE A 455 30.57 19.42 27.54
N THR A 456 31.18 20.20 26.68
CA THR A 456 30.53 20.69 25.44
C THR A 456 30.13 19.53 24.53
N ALA A 457 31.01 18.53 24.37
CA ALA A 457 30.72 17.33 23.59
C ALA A 457 29.58 16.49 24.21
N PHE A 458 29.59 16.31 25.54
CA PHE A 458 28.54 15.63 26.32
C PHE A 458 27.19 16.33 26.14
N GLN A 459 27.14 17.65 26.38
CA GLN A 459 25.92 18.44 26.31
C GLN A 459 25.34 18.44 24.89
N THR A 460 26.17 18.66 23.87
CA THR A 460 25.75 18.66 22.46
C THR A 460 25.19 17.30 22.07
N SER A 461 25.87 16.22 22.41
CA SER A 461 25.46 14.87 22.09
C SER A 461 24.15 14.46 22.77
N LEU A 462 24.03 14.76 24.08
CA LEU A 462 22.80 14.45 24.80
C LEU A 462 21.63 15.30 24.34
N MET A 463 21.88 16.59 24.00
CA MET A 463 20.87 17.46 23.48
C MET A 463 20.39 17.02 22.10
N GLN A 464 21.30 16.61 21.21
CA GLN A 464 20.94 16.08 19.91
C GLN A 464 20.13 14.78 20.02
N SER A 465 20.50 13.91 20.96
CA SER A 465 19.73 12.70 21.25
C SER A 465 18.34 13.03 21.77
N ALA A 466 18.23 13.97 22.71
CA ALA A 466 16.96 14.43 23.26
C ALA A 466 16.05 15.00 22.17
N MET A 467 16.58 15.90 21.33
CA MET A 467 15.83 16.49 20.19
C MET A 467 15.36 15.42 19.20
N THR A 468 16.21 14.44 18.95
CA THR A 468 15.86 13.31 18.06
C THR A 468 14.76 12.44 18.65
N ILE A 469 14.82 12.14 19.95
CA ILE A 469 13.75 11.40 20.65
C ILE A 469 12.45 12.20 20.61
N ILE A 470 12.51 13.50 20.88
CA ILE A 470 11.35 14.38 20.83
C ILE A 470 10.76 14.46 19.43
N ALA A 471 11.59 14.59 18.39
CA ALA A 471 11.12 14.53 17.01
C ALA A 471 10.42 13.21 16.70
N SER A 472 10.90 12.10 17.28
CA SER A 472 10.27 10.79 17.16
C SER A 472 8.86 10.73 17.78
N LEU A 473 8.54 11.56 18.77
CA LEU A 473 7.19 11.64 19.33
C LEU A 473 6.16 12.18 18.33
N ASN A 474 6.59 12.96 17.33
CA ASN A 474 5.71 13.41 16.25
C ASN A 474 5.24 12.26 15.35
N VAL A 475 5.86 11.09 15.43
CA VAL A 475 5.37 9.86 14.77
C VAL A 475 4.03 9.42 15.35
N VAL A 476 3.78 9.65 16.65
CA VAL A 476 2.55 9.18 17.32
C VAL A 476 1.28 9.73 16.67
N PRO A 477 1.10 11.04 16.46
CA PRO A 477 -0.09 11.56 15.78
C PRO A 477 -0.21 11.07 14.33
N LEU A 478 0.90 10.96 13.61
CA LEU A 478 0.91 10.43 12.24
C LEU A 478 0.49 8.96 12.21
N TYR A 479 0.99 8.16 13.14
CA TYR A 479 0.63 6.75 13.27
C TYR A 479 -0.85 6.59 13.66
N GLU A 480 -1.37 7.36 14.62
CA GLU A 480 -2.80 7.33 14.99
C GLU A 480 -3.70 7.62 13.79
N ARG A 481 -3.30 8.48 12.88
CA ARG A 481 -4.06 8.78 11.66
C ARG A 481 -4.05 7.64 10.65
N ILE A 482 -2.93 6.96 10.44
CA ILE A 482 -2.82 5.85 9.48
C ILE A 482 -3.24 4.50 10.08
N LYS A 483 -3.28 4.38 11.40
CA LYS A 483 -3.64 3.17 12.14
C LYS A 483 -4.91 2.48 11.60
N PRO A 484 -6.03 3.18 11.29
CA PRO A 484 -7.21 2.54 10.73
C PRO A 484 -6.94 1.77 9.43
N VAL A 485 -5.98 2.22 8.59
CA VAL A 485 -5.59 1.51 7.36
C VAL A 485 -4.82 0.23 7.68
N PHE A 486 -3.98 0.25 8.71
CA PHE A 486 -3.24 -0.93 9.13
C PHE A 486 -4.10 -1.96 9.88
N GLU A 487 -5.09 -1.51 10.65
CA GLU A 487 -5.98 -2.39 11.41
C GLU A 487 -7.10 -2.97 10.55
N ALA A 488 -7.52 -2.28 9.48
CA ALA A 488 -8.54 -2.78 8.58
C ALA A 488 -8.03 -4.03 7.84
N VAL A 489 -8.85 -5.08 7.82
CA VAL A 489 -8.54 -6.34 7.14
C VAL A 489 -8.93 -6.23 5.66
N PRO A 490 -8.11 -6.73 4.72
CA PRO A 490 -8.45 -6.81 3.31
C PRO A 490 -9.77 -7.53 3.06
N GLU A 491 -10.46 -7.17 1.98
CA GLU A 491 -11.77 -7.74 1.62
C GLU A 491 -11.68 -9.23 1.28
N ALA A 492 -10.65 -9.62 0.53
CA ALA A 492 -10.37 -11.00 0.18
C ALA A 492 -9.20 -11.52 1.01
N THR A 493 -9.36 -12.65 1.66
CA THR A 493 -8.33 -13.31 2.46
C THR A 493 -7.97 -14.66 1.85
N GLU A 494 -6.74 -15.14 2.13
CA GLU A 494 -6.28 -16.48 1.67
C GLU A 494 -7.18 -17.65 2.16
N ALA A 495 -7.95 -17.44 3.22
CA ALA A 495 -8.83 -18.44 3.79
C ALA A 495 -10.11 -18.68 2.98
N GLN A 496 -10.49 -17.76 2.06
CA GLN A 496 -11.70 -17.86 1.28
C GLN A 496 -11.53 -18.80 0.07
N THR A 497 -12.60 -19.54 -0.23
CA THR A 497 -12.60 -20.49 -1.34
C THR A 497 -12.61 -19.75 -2.69
N GLN A 498 -11.72 -20.15 -3.61
CA GLN A 498 -11.79 -19.69 -4.99
C GLN A 498 -13.02 -20.31 -5.66
N PRO A 499 -13.90 -19.50 -6.28
CA PRO A 499 -15.04 -20.03 -7.02
C PRO A 499 -14.57 -20.72 -8.30
N ASP A 500 -15.24 -21.80 -8.66
CA ASP A 500 -15.18 -22.36 -10.01
C ASP A 500 -15.80 -21.37 -11.02
N LYS A 501 -15.84 -21.76 -12.30
CA LYS A 501 -16.54 -20.97 -13.31
C LYS A 501 -18.03 -20.90 -12.97
N LEU A 502 -18.52 -19.68 -12.71
CA LEU A 502 -19.90 -19.46 -12.33
C LEU A 502 -20.85 -19.84 -13.47
N GLN A 503 -21.90 -20.58 -13.13
CA GLN A 503 -22.96 -20.94 -14.07
C GLN A 503 -24.02 -19.86 -14.18
N GLY A 504 -24.20 -19.03 -13.14
CA GLY A 504 -25.05 -17.88 -13.15
C GLY A 504 -26.30 -17.97 -12.27
N ARG A 505 -26.45 -18.98 -11.42
CA ARG A 505 -27.53 -19.03 -10.43
C ARG A 505 -27.23 -18.06 -9.30
N ILE A 506 -28.20 -17.21 -8.97
CA ILE A 506 -28.10 -16.23 -7.87
C ILE A 506 -29.30 -16.44 -6.95
N GLU A 507 -29.03 -16.50 -5.64
CA GLU A 507 -30.10 -16.65 -4.66
C GLU A 507 -29.86 -15.75 -3.45
N VAL A 508 -30.86 -14.96 -3.11
CA VAL A 508 -30.91 -14.09 -1.94
C VAL A 508 -32.01 -14.62 -1.01
N GLN A 509 -31.64 -14.96 0.21
CA GLN A 509 -32.55 -15.59 1.16
C GLN A 509 -32.73 -14.71 2.40
N ARG A 510 -33.93 -14.14 2.55
CA ARG A 510 -34.40 -13.36 3.72
C ARG A 510 -33.35 -12.36 4.22
N VAL A 511 -32.83 -11.53 3.32
CA VAL A 511 -31.78 -10.57 3.63
C VAL A 511 -32.36 -9.33 4.33
N ASP A 512 -31.84 -9.05 5.51
CA ASP A 512 -32.01 -7.80 6.24
C ASP A 512 -30.71 -6.99 6.18
N PHE A 513 -30.82 -5.66 6.02
CA PHE A 513 -29.63 -4.83 5.92
C PHE A 513 -29.88 -3.38 6.39
N ARG A 514 -28.89 -2.85 7.12
CA ARG A 514 -28.71 -1.42 7.45
C ARG A 514 -27.25 -1.00 7.24
N TYR A 515 -27.01 0.28 6.94
CA TYR A 515 -25.64 0.76 6.70
C TYR A 515 -24.83 0.93 7.98
N GLU A 516 -25.45 1.31 9.08
CA GLU A 516 -24.85 1.49 10.40
C GLU A 516 -25.80 0.93 11.47
N SER A 517 -25.26 0.51 12.61
CA SER A 517 -26.04 -0.12 13.68
C SER A 517 -27.22 0.76 14.15
N ASP A 518 -27.02 2.09 14.11
CA ASP A 518 -28.01 3.08 14.58
C ASP A 518 -28.85 3.66 13.44
N SER A 519 -28.62 3.24 12.18
CA SER A 519 -29.38 3.72 11.03
C SER A 519 -30.64 2.88 10.82
N PRO A 520 -31.70 3.47 10.19
CA PRO A 520 -32.89 2.72 9.85
C PRO A 520 -32.56 1.55 8.92
N GLN A 521 -33.26 0.45 9.09
CA GLN A 521 -33.16 -0.71 8.21
C GLN A 521 -33.62 -0.36 6.80
N ILE A 522 -32.84 -0.74 5.80
CA ILE A 522 -33.09 -0.43 4.39
C ILE A 522 -33.73 -1.59 3.65
N LEU A 523 -33.32 -2.83 3.98
CA LEU A 523 -33.92 -4.02 3.41
C LEU A 523 -34.52 -4.89 4.52
N HIS A 524 -35.72 -5.40 4.25
CA HIS A 524 -36.53 -6.15 5.20
C HIS A 524 -36.88 -7.52 4.61
N SER A 525 -36.17 -8.57 5.03
CA SER A 525 -36.42 -9.97 4.66
C SER A 525 -36.55 -10.19 3.14
N VAL A 526 -35.68 -9.55 2.37
CA VAL A 526 -35.69 -9.62 0.91
C VAL A 526 -35.22 -11.00 0.46
N SER A 527 -36.04 -11.65 -0.41
CA SER A 527 -35.68 -12.91 -1.07
C SER A 527 -35.86 -12.77 -2.58
N LEU A 528 -34.85 -13.21 -3.33
CA LEU A 528 -34.82 -13.13 -4.79
C LEU A 528 -34.07 -14.34 -5.33
N LYS A 529 -34.51 -14.86 -6.46
CA LYS A 529 -33.86 -15.95 -7.18
C LYS A 529 -33.71 -15.61 -8.64
N ALA A 530 -32.56 -15.95 -9.22
CA ALA A 530 -32.31 -15.92 -10.65
C ALA A 530 -31.68 -17.25 -11.08
N ASP A 531 -32.25 -17.88 -12.06
CA ASP A 531 -31.70 -19.12 -12.64
C ASP A 531 -30.69 -18.79 -13.78
N PRO A 532 -29.78 -19.70 -14.15
CA PRO A 532 -28.78 -19.45 -15.17
C PRO A 532 -29.41 -18.99 -16.52
N GLY A 533 -28.93 -17.87 -17.01
CA GLY A 533 -29.41 -17.26 -18.27
C GLY A 533 -30.68 -16.42 -18.15
N GLU A 534 -31.32 -16.37 -16.97
CA GLU A 534 -32.56 -15.64 -16.75
C GLU A 534 -32.34 -14.13 -16.73
N PHE A 535 -33.27 -13.36 -17.30
CA PHE A 535 -33.31 -11.90 -17.25
C PHE A 535 -34.24 -11.41 -16.15
N ILE A 536 -33.65 -10.91 -15.07
CA ILE A 536 -34.36 -10.34 -13.91
C ILE A 536 -34.36 -8.82 -14.01
N ALA A 537 -35.53 -8.21 -13.86
CA ALA A 537 -35.67 -6.77 -13.70
C ALA A 537 -36.02 -6.41 -12.26
N LEU A 538 -35.27 -5.45 -11.67
CA LEU A 538 -35.56 -4.86 -10.35
C LEU A 538 -36.20 -3.50 -10.58
N VAL A 539 -37.44 -3.33 -10.15
CA VAL A 539 -38.19 -2.09 -10.29
C VAL A 539 -38.66 -1.56 -8.92
N GLY A 540 -38.93 -0.27 -8.83
CA GLY A 540 -39.41 0.37 -7.59
C GLY A 540 -39.13 1.85 -7.58
N GLY A 541 -39.71 2.56 -6.61
CA GLY A 541 -39.49 3.99 -6.43
C GLY A 541 -38.07 4.36 -6.08
N SER A 542 -37.72 5.65 -6.17
CA SER A 542 -36.43 6.14 -5.65
C SER A 542 -36.40 5.91 -4.13
N GLY A 543 -35.25 5.40 -3.62
CA GLY A 543 -35.09 5.09 -2.20
C GLY A 543 -35.68 3.76 -1.75
N SER A 544 -36.28 2.93 -2.64
CA SER A 544 -36.85 1.62 -2.27
C SER A 544 -35.80 0.56 -1.87
N GLY A 545 -34.48 0.79 -2.07
CA GLY A 545 -33.42 -0.14 -1.69
C GLY A 545 -32.77 -0.93 -2.85
N LYS A 546 -33.11 -0.66 -4.12
CA LYS A 546 -32.59 -1.38 -5.31
C LYS A 546 -31.06 -1.36 -5.41
N SER A 547 -30.45 -0.17 -5.33
CA SER A 547 -28.98 -0.04 -5.40
C SER A 547 -28.30 -0.60 -4.16
N THR A 548 -28.99 -0.64 -3.00
CA THR A 548 -28.49 -1.32 -1.79
C THR A 548 -28.49 -2.83 -1.98
N LEU A 549 -29.55 -3.41 -2.57
CA LEU A 549 -29.62 -4.81 -2.90
C LEU A 549 -28.52 -5.20 -3.92
N LEU A 550 -28.29 -4.35 -4.93
CA LEU A 550 -27.19 -4.56 -5.90
C LEU A 550 -25.83 -4.56 -5.21
N ARG A 551 -25.60 -3.67 -4.25
CA ARG A 551 -24.32 -3.65 -3.47
C ARG A 551 -24.10 -4.93 -2.67
N LEU A 552 -25.16 -5.52 -2.13
CA LEU A 552 -25.12 -6.81 -1.42
C LEU A 552 -24.81 -7.94 -2.40
N LEU A 553 -25.45 -7.95 -3.57
CA LEU A 553 -25.17 -8.90 -4.65
C LEU A 553 -23.73 -8.82 -5.12
N LEU A 554 -23.17 -7.62 -5.25
CA LEU A 554 -21.77 -7.44 -5.61
C LEU A 554 -20.80 -7.68 -4.44
N GLY A 555 -21.30 -7.98 -3.24
CA GLY A 555 -20.46 -8.18 -2.04
C GLY A 555 -19.76 -6.92 -1.53
N PHE A 556 -20.20 -5.72 -1.94
CA PHE A 556 -19.68 -4.45 -1.37
C PHE A 556 -20.16 -4.21 0.06
N GLU A 557 -21.25 -4.84 0.42
CA GLU A 557 -21.85 -4.85 1.76
C GLU A 557 -22.08 -6.31 2.20
N LYS A 558 -22.18 -6.52 3.49
CA LYS A 558 -22.57 -7.80 4.08
C LYS A 558 -23.97 -7.67 4.68
N PRO A 559 -24.87 -8.64 4.49
CA PRO A 559 -26.18 -8.59 5.11
C PRO A 559 -26.08 -8.73 6.64
N ASP A 560 -26.99 -8.09 7.38
CA ASP A 560 -27.12 -8.28 8.83
C ASP A 560 -27.70 -9.65 9.15
N MET A 561 -28.71 -10.09 8.36
CA MET A 561 -29.33 -11.41 8.42
C MET A 561 -29.60 -11.94 7.01
N GLY A 562 -29.73 -13.23 6.88
CA GLY A 562 -29.92 -13.89 5.59
C GLY A 562 -28.61 -14.15 4.84
N THR A 563 -28.71 -14.63 3.61
CA THR A 563 -27.55 -15.02 2.79
C THR A 563 -27.71 -14.60 1.33
N VAL A 564 -26.57 -14.35 0.69
CA VAL A 564 -26.46 -14.19 -0.77
C VAL A 564 -25.58 -15.31 -1.28
N SER A 565 -26.07 -16.13 -2.20
CA SER A 565 -25.34 -17.27 -2.73
C SER A 565 -25.23 -17.24 -4.26
N TYR A 566 -24.12 -17.77 -4.75
CA TYR A 566 -23.83 -17.97 -6.16
C TYR A 566 -23.62 -19.45 -6.43
N ASP A 567 -24.39 -20.01 -7.34
CA ASP A 567 -24.39 -21.45 -7.67
C ASP A 567 -24.52 -22.35 -6.43
N GLY A 568 -25.28 -21.87 -5.41
CA GLY A 568 -25.54 -22.57 -4.15
C GLY A 568 -24.45 -22.41 -3.08
N ILE A 569 -23.42 -21.61 -3.33
CA ILE A 569 -22.33 -21.33 -2.36
C ILE A 569 -22.51 -19.91 -1.81
N ASP A 570 -22.48 -19.76 -0.49
CA ASP A 570 -22.58 -18.45 0.17
C ASP A 570 -21.41 -17.54 -0.21
N LEU A 571 -21.73 -16.32 -0.67
CA LEU A 571 -20.75 -15.29 -1.05
C LEU A 571 -19.77 -14.96 0.07
N ALA A 572 -20.19 -15.05 1.33
CA ALA A 572 -19.33 -14.80 2.49
C ALA A 572 -18.16 -15.81 2.59
N SER A 573 -18.31 -17.02 2.05
CA SER A 573 -17.27 -18.06 2.02
C SER A 573 -16.38 -18.01 0.79
N LEU A 574 -16.80 -17.29 -0.25
CA LEU A 574 -16.10 -17.17 -1.53
C LEU A 574 -15.12 -15.97 -1.54
N ASN A 575 -14.06 -16.10 -2.33
CA ASN A 575 -13.24 -14.97 -2.67
C ASN A 575 -14.02 -13.99 -3.57
N VAL A 576 -14.53 -12.92 -2.96
CA VAL A 576 -15.43 -11.95 -3.61
C VAL A 576 -14.79 -11.30 -4.83
N GLN A 577 -13.48 -11.06 -4.82
CA GLN A 577 -12.76 -10.50 -5.98
C GLN A 577 -12.76 -11.46 -7.16
N ALA A 578 -12.60 -12.76 -6.91
CA ALA A 578 -12.66 -13.78 -7.94
C ALA A 578 -14.09 -13.99 -8.50
N VAL A 579 -15.11 -13.83 -7.64
CA VAL A 579 -16.52 -13.80 -8.07
C VAL A 579 -16.78 -12.62 -8.98
N ARG A 580 -16.40 -11.38 -8.58
CA ARG A 580 -16.60 -10.15 -9.38
C ARG A 580 -15.88 -10.17 -10.73
N ARG A 581 -14.74 -10.88 -10.85
CA ARG A 581 -14.04 -11.01 -12.14
C ARG A 581 -14.81 -11.77 -13.18
N GLN A 582 -15.75 -12.61 -12.76
CA GLN A 582 -16.62 -13.38 -13.63
C GLN A 582 -17.94 -12.66 -13.93
N MET A 583 -18.13 -11.46 -13.40
CA MET A 583 -19.30 -10.62 -13.59
C MET A 583 -19.00 -9.44 -14.50
N GLY A 584 -19.99 -9.06 -15.31
CA GLY A 584 -20.04 -7.77 -16.01
C GLY A 584 -20.87 -6.78 -15.21
N VAL A 585 -20.32 -5.65 -14.82
CA VAL A 585 -21.02 -4.70 -13.96
C VAL A 585 -20.96 -3.30 -14.55
N VAL A 586 -22.12 -2.65 -14.73
CA VAL A 586 -22.21 -1.23 -15.07
C VAL A 586 -23.03 -0.52 -14.02
N MET A 587 -22.36 0.33 -13.25
CA MET A 587 -22.96 1.11 -12.16
C MET A 587 -23.55 2.43 -12.70
N GLN A 588 -24.57 2.97 -12.03
CA GLN A 588 -25.23 4.22 -12.36
C GLN A 588 -24.28 5.40 -12.59
N ASN A 589 -23.32 5.58 -11.69
CA ASN A 589 -22.34 6.67 -11.74
C ASN A 589 -20.93 6.17 -12.15
N GLY A 590 -20.85 5.19 -13.06
CA GLY A 590 -19.59 4.67 -13.52
C GLY A 590 -18.67 5.76 -14.08
N GLN A 591 -17.40 5.78 -13.70
CA GLN A 591 -16.38 6.69 -14.22
C GLN A 591 -15.40 5.91 -15.10
N LEU A 592 -15.01 6.53 -16.23
CA LEU A 592 -13.92 6.02 -17.03
C LEU A 592 -12.59 6.35 -16.34
N GLN A 593 -11.68 5.41 -16.38
CA GLN A 593 -10.31 5.68 -15.93
C GLN A 593 -9.53 6.41 -17.05
N PRO A 594 -8.66 7.36 -16.68
CA PRO A 594 -7.76 7.97 -17.66
C PRO A 594 -6.86 6.92 -18.31
N GLY A 595 -6.65 7.02 -19.62
CA GLY A 595 -5.87 6.05 -20.38
C GLY A 595 -6.39 5.89 -21.80
N PHE A 596 -6.01 4.83 -22.49
CA PHE A 596 -6.51 4.54 -23.84
C PHE A 596 -7.91 3.92 -23.80
N VAL A 597 -8.72 4.17 -24.83
CA VAL A 597 -10.02 3.49 -25.02
C VAL A 597 -9.85 1.97 -24.93
N LEU A 598 -8.81 1.42 -25.56
CA LEU A 598 -8.46 0.01 -25.47
C LEU A 598 -8.35 -0.47 -24.00
N GLN A 599 -7.59 0.26 -23.18
CA GLN A 599 -7.40 -0.08 -21.77
C GLN A 599 -8.69 0.02 -20.96
N THR A 600 -9.56 0.95 -21.29
CA THR A 600 -10.89 1.06 -20.68
C THR A 600 -11.75 -0.17 -20.96
N ILE A 601 -11.67 -0.74 -22.17
CA ILE A 601 -12.46 -1.91 -22.58
C ILE A 601 -11.86 -3.20 -22.03
N ILE A 602 -10.56 -3.48 -22.30
CA ILE A 602 -9.94 -4.75 -21.89
C ILE A 602 -9.47 -4.76 -20.44
N GLY A 603 -9.27 -3.58 -19.82
CA GLY A 603 -8.72 -3.47 -18.46
C GLY A 603 -7.31 -4.03 -18.38
N SER A 604 -7.05 -4.81 -17.33
CA SER A 604 -5.75 -5.49 -17.08
C SER A 604 -5.73 -6.94 -17.59
N THR A 605 -6.56 -7.29 -18.57
CA THR A 605 -6.58 -8.65 -19.14
C THR A 605 -5.61 -8.80 -20.31
N VAL A 606 -5.30 -10.05 -20.68
CA VAL A 606 -4.49 -10.39 -21.89
C VAL A 606 -5.34 -10.44 -23.17
N LEU A 607 -6.53 -9.85 -23.15
CA LEU A 607 -7.40 -9.78 -24.31
C LEU A 607 -6.78 -8.93 -25.40
N THR A 608 -7.07 -9.28 -26.64
CA THR A 608 -6.50 -8.63 -27.82
C THR A 608 -7.29 -7.37 -28.21
N VAL A 609 -6.73 -6.62 -29.15
CA VAL A 609 -7.44 -5.48 -29.78
C VAL A 609 -8.70 -5.94 -30.50
N ASP A 610 -8.70 -7.16 -31.07
CA ASP A 610 -9.85 -7.74 -31.76
C ASP A 610 -10.99 -8.06 -30.79
N ASP A 611 -10.67 -8.59 -29.58
CA ASP A 611 -11.66 -8.78 -28.53
C ASP A 611 -12.29 -7.43 -28.08
N ALA A 612 -11.48 -6.38 -28.04
CA ALA A 612 -11.98 -5.03 -27.73
C ALA A 612 -12.93 -4.51 -28.82
N TRP A 613 -12.64 -4.77 -30.10
CA TRP A 613 -13.53 -4.40 -31.22
C TRP A 613 -14.84 -5.19 -31.20
N GLU A 614 -14.78 -6.50 -30.84
CA GLU A 614 -15.98 -7.31 -30.69
C GLU A 614 -16.87 -6.74 -29.56
N ALA A 615 -16.28 -6.41 -28.41
CA ALA A 615 -16.99 -5.81 -27.30
C ALA A 615 -17.56 -4.43 -27.62
N ALA A 616 -16.80 -3.60 -28.36
CA ALA A 616 -17.25 -2.30 -28.84
C ALA A 616 -18.48 -2.43 -29.77
N LYS A 617 -18.47 -3.43 -30.65
CA LYS A 617 -19.61 -3.73 -31.54
C LYS A 617 -20.84 -4.21 -30.74
N MET A 618 -20.62 -5.06 -29.71
CA MET A 618 -21.71 -5.48 -28.82
C MET A 618 -22.36 -4.33 -28.05
N ALA A 619 -21.57 -3.31 -27.70
CA ALA A 619 -22.04 -2.12 -27.03
C ALA A 619 -22.52 -1.00 -27.98
N GLY A 620 -22.42 -1.19 -29.30
CA GLY A 620 -22.81 -0.21 -30.32
C GLY A 620 -21.96 1.07 -30.30
N ILE A 621 -20.67 0.97 -30.01
CA ILE A 621 -19.75 2.12 -29.98
C ILE A 621 -18.59 2.00 -30.98
N ASP A 622 -18.53 0.94 -31.75
CA ASP A 622 -17.45 0.68 -32.71
C ASP A 622 -17.31 1.78 -33.80
N GLU A 623 -18.43 2.30 -34.32
CA GLU A 623 -18.41 3.41 -35.27
C GLU A 623 -17.87 4.70 -34.62
N ASP A 624 -18.29 5.01 -33.41
CA ASP A 624 -17.77 6.18 -32.68
C ASP A 624 -16.26 6.08 -32.48
N ILE A 625 -15.77 4.91 -32.06
CA ILE A 625 -14.34 4.69 -31.83
C ILE A 625 -13.55 4.82 -33.15
N ARG A 626 -14.07 4.32 -34.27
CA ARG A 626 -13.41 4.48 -35.57
C ARG A 626 -13.30 5.95 -36.00
N ASN A 627 -14.28 6.76 -35.62
CA ASN A 627 -14.32 8.20 -35.92
C ASN A 627 -13.44 9.02 -34.93
N MET A 628 -12.92 8.43 -33.85
CA MET A 628 -11.97 9.09 -32.95
C MET A 628 -10.59 9.22 -33.62
N PRO A 629 -9.81 10.29 -33.34
CA PRO A 629 -8.54 10.59 -34.00
C PRO A 629 -7.52 9.44 -34.01
N MET A 630 -7.49 8.61 -32.93
CA MET A 630 -6.57 7.49 -32.77
C MET A 630 -7.30 6.14 -32.60
N GLY A 631 -8.60 6.06 -32.86
CA GLY A 631 -9.39 4.85 -32.71
C GLY A 631 -9.30 4.28 -31.29
N MET A 632 -8.98 2.99 -31.16
CA MET A 632 -8.79 2.32 -29.86
C MET A 632 -7.66 2.92 -28.98
N TYR A 633 -6.72 3.66 -29.59
CA TYR A 633 -5.62 4.30 -28.88
C TYR A 633 -5.91 5.78 -28.55
N THR A 634 -7.14 6.24 -28.73
CA THR A 634 -7.56 7.56 -28.27
C THR A 634 -7.44 7.67 -26.76
N VAL A 635 -6.82 8.78 -26.30
CA VAL A 635 -6.59 9.02 -24.87
C VAL A 635 -7.85 9.62 -24.24
N ILE A 636 -8.33 8.99 -23.19
CA ILE A 636 -9.39 9.51 -22.32
C ILE A 636 -8.70 10.31 -21.22
N SER A 637 -8.97 11.62 -21.16
CA SER A 637 -8.45 12.49 -20.10
C SER A 637 -9.23 12.37 -18.81
N GLU A 638 -8.63 12.82 -17.71
CA GLU A 638 -9.32 12.93 -16.43
C GLU A 638 -10.53 13.87 -16.55
N GLY A 639 -11.67 13.44 -16.00
CA GLY A 639 -12.95 14.17 -16.14
C GLY A 639 -13.78 13.79 -17.37
N SER A 640 -13.23 13.08 -18.35
CA SER A 640 -13.95 12.56 -19.55
C SER A 640 -14.67 13.63 -20.37
N GLU A 641 -14.20 14.89 -20.34
CA GLU A 641 -14.82 16.03 -21.05
C GLU A 641 -14.87 15.87 -22.58
N THR A 642 -14.01 15.02 -23.13
CA THR A 642 -13.91 14.74 -24.58
C THR A 642 -14.90 13.68 -25.06
N ILE A 643 -15.63 13.02 -24.15
CA ILE A 643 -16.52 11.89 -24.45
C ILE A 643 -17.94 12.24 -24.01
N SER A 644 -18.92 12.07 -24.91
CA SER A 644 -20.33 12.28 -24.56
C SER A 644 -20.82 11.29 -23.50
N GLY A 645 -21.86 11.66 -22.75
CA GLY A 645 -22.45 10.78 -21.73
C GLY A 645 -22.90 9.41 -22.27
N GLY A 646 -23.45 9.38 -23.49
CA GLY A 646 -23.84 8.14 -24.17
C GLY A 646 -22.62 7.30 -24.60
N GLN A 647 -21.56 7.94 -25.11
CA GLN A 647 -20.30 7.25 -25.44
C GLN A 647 -19.65 6.68 -24.20
N LYS A 648 -19.59 7.46 -23.10
CA LYS A 648 -19.09 7.01 -21.81
C LYS A 648 -19.82 5.74 -21.36
N GLN A 649 -21.14 5.75 -21.42
CA GLN A 649 -21.96 4.62 -20.98
C GLN A 649 -21.73 3.39 -21.84
N ARG A 650 -21.63 3.55 -23.18
CA ARG A 650 -21.33 2.46 -24.11
C ARG A 650 -19.93 1.88 -23.91
N LEU A 651 -18.93 2.71 -23.60
CA LEU A 651 -17.58 2.23 -23.25
C LEU A 651 -17.59 1.40 -21.96
N LEU A 652 -18.35 1.81 -20.95
CA LEU A 652 -18.51 1.02 -19.72
C LEU A 652 -19.21 -0.32 -19.99
N ILE A 653 -20.22 -0.33 -20.87
CA ILE A 653 -20.90 -1.57 -21.29
C ILE A 653 -19.91 -2.48 -22.06
N ALA A 654 -19.13 -1.94 -23.00
CA ALA A 654 -18.10 -2.71 -23.71
C ALA A 654 -17.11 -3.35 -22.73
N GLY A 655 -16.62 -2.60 -21.74
CA GLY A 655 -15.73 -3.11 -20.70
C GLY A 655 -16.37 -4.19 -19.81
N ALA A 656 -17.68 -4.12 -19.57
CA ALA A 656 -18.42 -5.16 -18.84
C ALA A 656 -18.60 -6.45 -19.66
N LEU A 657 -18.74 -6.33 -20.99
CA LEU A 657 -19.05 -7.46 -21.89
C LEU A 657 -17.81 -8.16 -22.47
N VAL A 658 -16.64 -7.50 -22.51
CA VAL A 658 -15.45 -8.01 -23.19
C VAL A 658 -15.00 -9.38 -22.73
N ARG A 659 -15.26 -9.74 -21.47
CA ARG A 659 -14.93 -11.04 -20.85
C ARG A 659 -16.00 -12.11 -21.08
N LYS A 660 -17.10 -11.79 -21.77
CA LYS A 660 -18.25 -12.67 -21.95
C LYS A 660 -18.73 -13.28 -20.64
N PRO A 661 -19.10 -12.45 -19.63
CA PRO A 661 -19.38 -12.88 -18.26
C PRO A 661 -20.64 -13.77 -18.20
N SER A 662 -20.68 -14.70 -17.23
CA SER A 662 -21.87 -15.53 -16.95
C SER A 662 -22.98 -14.75 -16.26
N ILE A 663 -22.65 -13.65 -15.58
CA ILE A 663 -23.58 -12.83 -14.80
C ILE A 663 -23.34 -11.36 -15.13
N ILE A 664 -24.42 -10.62 -15.37
CA ILE A 664 -24.37 -9.20 -15.71
C ILE A 664 -25.29 -8.40 -14.81
N PHE A 665 -24.74 -7.31 -14.24
CA PHE A 665 -25.49 -6.36 -13.43
C PHE A 665 -25.49 -4.99 -14.10
N PHE A 666 -26.66 -4.43 -14.32
CA PHE A 666 -26.84 -3.08 -14.85
C PHE A 666 -27.66 -2.22 -13.90
N ASP A 667 -27.07 -1.13 -13.42
CA ASP A 667 -27.73 -0.12 -12.61
C ASP A 667 -27.99 1.12 -13.48
N GLU A 668 -29.21 1.25 -14.03
CA GLU A 668 -29.60 2.31 -14.96
C GLU A 668 -28.65 2.50 -16.17
N ALA A 669 -27.95 1.45 -16.54
CA ALA A 669 -26.88 1.48 -17.55
C ALA A 669 -27.36 1.87 -18.96
N THR A 670 -28.64 1.86 -19.26
CA THR A 670 -29.20 2.21 -20.57
C THR A 670 -29.92 3.56 -20.59
N SER A 671 -29.92 4.30 -19.47
CA SER A 671 -30.68 5.54 -19.33
C SER A 671 -30.24 6.67 -20.28
N ALA A 672 -28.96 6.75 -20.64
CA ALA A 672 -28.40 7.74 -21.56
C ALA A 672 -28.27 7.23 -23.02
N LEU A 673 -28.78 6.02 -23.32
CA LEU A 673 -28.76 5.47 -24.69
C LEU A 673 -30.02 5.89 -25.45
N ASP A 674 -29.86 6.11 -26.74
CA ASP A 674 -30.96 6.22 -27.68
C ASP A 674 -31.59 4.85 -27.98
N ASN A 675 -32.80 4.82 -28.48
CA ASN A 675 -33.56 3.59 -28.71
C ASN A 675 -32.86 2.61 -29.65
N LYS A 676 -32.17 3.09 -30.69
CA LYS A 676 -31.42 2.26 -31.64
C LYS A 676 -30.25 1.54 -30.96
N THR A 677 -29.46 2.28 -30.22
CA THR A 677 -28.32 1.71 -29.47
C THR A 677 -28.76 0.77 -28.38
N GLN A 678 -29.87 1.10 -27.70
CA GLN A 678 -30.45 0.20 -26.69
C GLN A 678 -30.88 -1.14 -27.29
N GLU A 679 -31.44 -1.17 -28.49
CA GLU A 679 -31.79 -2.38 -29.23
C GLU A 679 -30.55 -3.22 -29.57
N VAL A 680 -29.46 -2.60 -30.01
CA VAL A 680 -28.19 -3.29 -30.32
C VAL A 680 -27.64 -3.95 -29.07
N VAL A 681 -27.60 -3.24 -27.94
CA VAL A 681 -27.12 -3.77 -26.65
C VAL A 681 -28.01 -4.91 -26.17
N SER A 682 -29.33 -4.77 -26.25
CA SER A 682 -30.28 -5.81 -25.84
C SER A 682 -30.10 -7.09 -26.65
N LYS A 683 -30.00 -7.02 -27.98
CA LYS A 683 -29.73 -8.18 -28.86
C LYS A 683 -28.39 -8.85 -28.55
N SER A 684 -27.36 -8.03 -28.27
CA SER A 684 -26.03 -8.55 -27.87
C SER A 684 -26.09 -9.31 -26.55
N LEU A 685 -26.83 -8.78 -25.57
CA LEU A 685 -27.01 -9.41 -24.26
C LEU A 685 -27.80 -10.74 -24.35
N GLU A 686 -28.82 -10.81 -25.21
CA GLU A 686 -29.59 -12.03 -25.48
C GLU A 686 -28.70 -13.14 -26.08
N SER A 687 -27.76 -12.76 -26.95
CA SER A 687 -26.84 -13.72 -27.58
C SER A 687 -25.84 -14.36 -26.60
N LEU A 688 -25.50 -13.67 -25.51
CA LEU A 688 -24.53 -14.14 -24.50
C LEU A 688 -25.07 -15.20 -23.54
N LYS A 689 -26.39 -15.39 -23.46
CA LYS A 689 -27.08 -16.34 -22.53
C LYS A 689 -26.63 -16.17 -21.07
N SER A 690 -26.21 -14.97 -20.67
CA SER A 690 -25.77 -14.64 -19.30
C SER A 690 -26.98 -14.36 -18.42
N THR A 691 -26.90 -14.69 -17.14
CA THR A 691 -27.89 -14.25 -16.15
C THR A 691 -27.79 -12.73 -15.99
N ARG A 692 -28.91 -12.03 -16.14
CA ARG A 692 -28.93 -10.55 -16.15
C ARG A 692 -29.81 -10.04 -15.05
N ILE A 693 -29.26 -9.15 -14.21
CA ILE A 693 -30.05 -8.40 -13.23
C ILE A 693 -29.94 -6.93 -13.57
N VAL A 694 -31.05 -6.32 -13.94
CA VAL A 694 -31.15 -4.95 -14.42
C VAL A 694 -32.02 -4.12 -13.49
N ILE A 695 -31.45 -3.07 -12.90
CA ILE A 695 -32.22 -2.01 -12.23
C ILE A 695 -32.67 -1.05 -13.32
N ALA A 696 -33.95 -1.01 -13.60
CA ALA A 696 -34.49 -0.22 -14.70
C ALA A 696 -35.55 0.77 -14.23
N HIS A 697 -35.48 1.96 -14.84
CA HIS A 697 -36.48 3.02 -14.71
C HIS A 697 -37.34 3.19 -15.97
N ARG A 698 -37.04 2.47 -17.07
CA ARG A 698 -37.78 2.55 -18.34
C ARG A 698 -38.56 1.26 -18.57
N LEU A 699 -39.83 1.35 -18.89
CA LEU A 699 -40.70 0.22 -19.22
C LEU A 699 -40.21 -0.59 -20.42
N SER A 700 -39.64 0.09 -21.44
CA SER A 700 -39.04 -0.56 -22.60
C SER A 700 -37.93 -1.56 -22.26
N THR A 701 -37.18 -1.30 -21.18
CA THR A 701 -36.08 -2.17 -20.75
C THR A 701 -36.57 -3.43 -20.06
N ILE A 702 -37.69 -3.37 -19.34
CA ILE A 702 -38.19 -4.47 -18.49
C ILE A 702 -39.25 -5.33 -19.15
N ARG A 703 -39.76 -4.92 -20.32
CA ARG A 703 -40.84 -5.65 -21.00
C ARG A 703 -40.48 -7.08 -21.36
N ASN A 704 -39.22 -7.31 -21.71
CA ASN A 704 -38.70 -8.62 -22.10
C ASN A 704 -38.02 -9.37 -20.93
N ALA A 705 -38.22 -8.93 -19.69
CA ALA A 705 -37.67 -9.61 -18.54
C ALA A 705 -38.46 -10.90 -18.26
N ASP A 706 -37.72 -11.99 -18.01
CA ASP A 706 -38.33 -13.29 -17.65
C ASP A 706 -39.06 -13.19 -16.31
N ARG A 707 -38.53 -12.35 -15.40
CA ARG A 707 -39.11 -12.09 -14.09
C ARG A 707 -38.81 -10.67 -13.62
N ILE A 708 -39.79 -10.03 -13.04
CA ILE A 708 -39.74 -8.69 -12.47
C ILE A 708 -39.97 -8.78 -10.99
N TYR A 709 -39.06 -8.21 -10.20
CA TYR A 709 -39.23 -8.00 -8.75
C TYR A 709 -39.52 -6.53 -8.46
N CYS A 710 -40.64 -6.26 -7.82
CA CYS A 710 -41.04 -4.93 -7.40
C CYS A 710 -40.62 -4.69 -5.97
N LEU A 711 -39.70 -3.76 -5.78
CA LEU A 711 -39.18 -3.38 -4.46
C LEU A 711 -39.85 -2.09 -3.98
N ASP A 712 -40.49 -2.12 -2.84
CA ASP A 712 -41.03 -0.93 -2.16
C ASP A 712 -40.69 -0.96 -0.67
N GLN A 713 -40.23 0.17 -0.15
CA GLN A 713 -39.83 0.34 1.26
C GLN A 713 -38.95 -0.84 1.79
N GLY A 714 -38.01 -1.28 0.96
CA GLY A 714 -37.09 -2.37 1.34
C GLY A 714 -37.67 -3.76 1.32
N ARG A 715 -38.86 -3.99 0.74
CA ARG A 715 -39.52 -5.31 0.62
C ARG A 715 -39.88 -5.62 -0.81
N ILE A 716 -39.83 -6.86 -1.20
CA ILE A 716 -40.42 -7.33 -2.45
C ILE A 716 -41.93 -7.40 -2.24
N VAL A 717 -42.69 -6.56 -2.93
CA VAL A 717 -44.13 -6.46 -2.83
C VAL A 717 -44.87 -7.20 -3.92
N GLN A 718 -44.25 -7.36 -5.11
CA GLN A 718 -44.79 -8.13 -6.23
C GLN A 718 -43.65 -8.80 -7.01
N GLU A 719 -43.91 -9.98 -7.57
CA GLU A 719 -43.05 -10.65 -8.51
C GLU A 719 -43.90 -11.31 -9.62
N GLY A 720 -43.35 -11.40 -10.83
CA GLY A 720 -44.02 -12.02 -11.98
C GLY A 720 -43.46 -11.53 -13.31
N THR A 721 -44.06 -11.97 -14.40
CA THR A 721 -43.77 -11.45 -15.75
C THR A 721 -44.44 -10.10 -15.96
N TYR A 722 -44.03 -9.39 -17.04
CA TYR A 722 -44.61 -8.08 -17.38
C TYR A 722 -46.12 -8.16 -17.57
N GLU A 723 -46.62 -9.17 -18.29
CA GLU A 723 -48.05 -9.40 -18.58
C GLU A 723 -48.82 -9.70 -17.30
N GLU A 724 -48.31 -10.57 -16.41
CA GLU A 724 -48.95 -10.93 -15.14
C GLU A 724 -49.10 -9.69 -14.24
N LEU A 725 -48.03 -8.91 -14.11
CA LEU A 725 -48.01 -7.74 -13.24
C LEU A 725 -48.87 -6.60 -13.79
N MET A 726 -49.02 -6.46 -15.09
CA MET A 726 -49.92 -5.50 -15.73
C MET A 726 -51.40 -5.92 -15.65
N ALA A 727 -51.71 -7.20 -15.57
CA ALA A 727 -53.08 -7.72 -15.46
C ALA A 727 -53.66 -7.48 -14.06
N VAL A 728 -52.82 -7.41 -13.03
CA VAL A 728 -53.27 -7.26 -11.62
C VAL A 728 -53.15 -5.77 -11.22
N GLU A 729 -54.19 -5.22 -10.58
CA GLU A 729 -54.06 -3.90 -9.94
C GLU A 729 -53.11 -3.99 -8.75
N GLY A 730 -52.02 -3.18 -8.79
CA GLY A 730 -50.96 -3.24 -7.79
C GLY A 730 -49.86 -2.24 -8.04
N PHE A 731 -48.81 -2.34 -7.21
CA PHE A 731 -47.70 -1.41 -7.22
C PHE A 731 -47.03 -1.26 -8.60
N PHE A 732 -46.79 -2.39 -9.30
CA PHE A 732 -46.16 -2.36 -10.64
C PHE A 732 -47.03 -1.56 -11.65
N LYS A 733 -48.34 -1.82 -11.72
CA LYS A 733 -49.23 -1.17 -12.66
C LYS A 733 -49.34 0.34 -12.38
N GLU A 734 -49.36 0.73 -11.12
CA GLU A 734 -49.31 2.15 -10.73
C GLU A 734 -47.99 2.81 -11.14
N LEU A 735 -46.85 2.14 -10.91
CA LEU A 735 -45.51 2.61 -11.36
C LEU A 735 -45.46 2.75 -12.89
N ALA A 736 -46.02 1.80 -13.63
CA ALA A 736 -46.06 1.80 -15.09
C ALA A 736 -46.94 2.97 -15.60
N ARG A 737 -48.12 3.22 -14.99
CA ARG A 737 -48.99 4.34 -15.35
C ARG A 737 -48.27 5.68 -15.18
N ARG A 738 -47.50 5.88 -14.09
CA ARG A 738 -46.74 7.12 -13.86
C ARG A 738 -45.61 7.35 -14.87
N GLN A 739 -45.15 6.32 -15.58
CA GLN A 739 -44.09 6.43 -16.62
C GLN A 739 -44.69 6.62 -18.04
N ILE A 740 -45.93 6.27 -18.24
CA ILE A 740 -46.63 6.44 -19.51
C ILE A 740 -47.36 7.82 -19.57
N ALA A 741 -47.74 8.39 -18.43
CA ALA A 741 -48.26 9.73 -18.29
C ALA A 741 -47.13 10.78 -18.33
#